data_6f59ebaa7a91af85f13dd3c1e782334f
#
_entry.id   6f59ebaa7a91af85f13dd3c1e782334f
#
_cell.length_a   1.000
_cell.length_b   1.000
_cell.length_c   1.000
_cell.angle_alpha   90.00
_cell.angle_beta   90.00
_cell.angle_gamma   90.00
#
_symmetry.space_group_name_H-M   'P 1'
#
loop_
_entity.id
_entity.type
_entity.pdbx_description
1 polymer ?
#
loop_
_entity_poly.entity_id
_entity_poly.type
_entity_poly.pdbx_seq_one_letter_code
_entity_poly.pdbx_strand_id
1 'polypeptide(L)'
;MKKFFSLFALFALPVFTFANEADLIIPSGMKTETILYWGFLITIAGFLFGLYQFMKVKKIRAHRSMLEVADVIYQTGKIYLIQQGKFLAILFVFIGAAVAFYFGWLSEGNFGVGGVLMILGWTILGILGSYSVAWFGIRMNTYANARMAFASLEKKPLKLHQIPINAGMSIGVLLVSLELTMMLIILMFVPGEYAGASFIGFAIGESLGASVLRIAGGIFTKIADVGSDLMKVIFKIGEDDPRNPGTIADCVGDNAGDSVGPTADGFETYGVTGVALIAFIVLAVTKGSAWEANQIELLTWIFVIRVIMIVTSIVSYWINAAITKAKYAHSEDLDFEKPLTSLVWITSIVSIISTFAVSYFIIRDMGNDLWITLSVIISAGTLGAALIPEFTKLFTSTKSTHVNEIVEASKQGGASLNILSGLVAGNFSAFWEGMVFFFLMFIGYYASTFGLSEIMIYPAIFAFGLVAFGFLGMGPVTIAVDSYGPVTDNAQSIYELSLIEENQKEVTLEIEKDFGFTPDFEKSKYYLEANDGAGNTFKATAKPVLIGTAVVGATTMIFSLVLVIEHTLGIKPELILNLLNPYTVLGFLLGGSVIYWFTGASIQAVTTGAARATDYIKHNINLEMGAEKKADINKSKEVVRICTVYAQKGMWNIFIALFSFALAFAFLAAPVGVVKGMNLEDLVSHSLPVSLFIGYLLSIAFFGLFQAIFMANAGGAWDNAKKVIEVDMQEKGTDLHAASVVGDTVGDPYKDTSSVSLNPVIKFTTLFGLLAMEMAISINFRNIAPYIGIVFLAIALYFVYRSFYKMRIKG
;
A
#
# COMPACT_ATOMS: atom_id res chain seq x y z
N MET A 1 32.27 -6.66 -10.54
CA MET A 1 32.12 -5.20 -10.45
C MET A 1 33.02 -4.46 -11.45
N LYS A 2 34.34 -4.68 -11.57
CA LYS A 2 35.20 -3.95 -12.52
C LYS A 2 34.80 -4.09 -14.02
N LYS A 3 34.24 -5.20 -14.48
CA LYS A 3 33.79 -5.40 -15.86
C LYS A 3 32.42 -4.78 -16.19
N PHE A 4 31.65 -4.37 -15.17
CA PHE A 4 30.35 -3.70 -15.34
C PHE A 4 30.50 -2.18 -15.56
N PHE A 5 31.56 -1.58 -14.98
CA PHE A 5 31.85 -0.15 -15.15
C PHE A 5 32.44 0.19 -16.52
N SER A 6 33.10 -0.74 -17.20
CA SER A 6 33.65 -0.50 -18.53
C SER A 6 32.61 -0.47 -19.65
N LEU A 7 31.40 -0.98 -19.44
CA LEU A 7 30.29 -0.87 -20.38
C LEU A 7 29.62 0.52 -20.36
N PHE A 8 29.71 1.23 -19.24
CA PHE A 8 29.18 2.59 -19.10
C PHE A 8 30.04 3.68 -19.73
N ALA A 9 31.34 3.39 -19.94
CA ALA A 9 32.29 4.36 -20.52
C ALA A 9 32.20 4.48 -22.04
N LEU A 10 31.40 3.65 -22.71
CA LEU A 10 31.26 3.68 -24.20
C LEU A 10 30.21 4.69 -24.68
N PHE A 11 29.52 5.41 -23.80
CA PHE A 11 28.40 6.30 -24.15
C PHE A 11 28.76 7.80 -24.17
N ALA A 12 30.02 8.19 -24.19
CA ALA A 12 30.43 9.59 -24.28
C ALA A 12 30.65 10.02 -25.75
N LEU A 13 29.57 10.37 -26.42
CA LEU A 13 29.62 11.12 -27.71
C LEU A 13 28.81 12.41 -27.60
N PRO A 14 29.27 13.56 -28.14
CA PRO A 14 28.60 14.83 -27.99
C PRO A 14 27.34 14.93 -28.89
N VAL A 15 26.25 15.45 -28.35
CA VAL A 15 24.96 15.60 -29.00
C VAL A 15 24.52 17.05 -29.02
N PHE A 16 24.02 17.49 -30.15
CA PHE A 16 23.41 18.80 -30.37
C PHE A 16 21.95 18.79 -29.90
N THR A 17 21.57 19.83 -29.18
CA THR A 17 20.27 20.04 -28.52
C THR A 17 19.19 20.49 -29.52
N PHE A 18 18.02 19.88 -29.41
CA PHE A 18 16.72 20.43 -29.86
C PHE A 18 15.65 20.10 -28.81
N ALA A 19 14.81 21.09 -28.53
CA ALA A 19 13.90 21.10 -27.40
C ALA A 19 12.66 20.23 -27.61
N ASN A 20 12.25 19.50 -26.60
CA ASN A 20 10.98 18.79 -26.46
C ASN A 20 10.23 19.25 -25.19
N GLU A 21 8.94 19.41 -25.30
CA GLU A 21 8.09 20.11 -24.35
C GLU A 21 7.51 19.21 -23.24
N ALA A 22 8.14 18.09 -22.93
CA ALA A 22 7.67 17.14 -21.90
C ALA A 22 7.98 17.56 -20.46
N ASP A 23 8.37 18.80 -20.22
CA ASP A 23 8.60 19.32 -18.88
C ASP A 23 7.27 19.78 -18.30
N LEU A 24 6.79 19.10 -17.26
CA LEU A 24 5.65 19.51 -16.45
C LEU A 24 5.94 20.86 -15.79
N ILE A 25 5.66 21.96 -16.48
CA ILE A 25 5.87 23.31 -15.96
C ILE A 25 4.66 23.70 -15.11
N ILE A 26 4.89 23.81 -13.81
CA ILE A 26 3.85 24.29 -12.89
C ILE A 26 3.67 25.81 -13.08
N PRO A 27 2.41 26.30 -13.27
CA PRO A 27 2.14 27.71 -13.44
C PRO A 27 2.75 28.58 -12.33
N SER A 28 3.43 29.65 -12.70
CA SER A 28 4.11 30.53 -11.74
C SER A 28 3.15 31.23 -10.76
N GLY A 29 1.89 31.41 -11.15
CA GLY A 29 0.81 31.95 -10.31
C GLY A 29 0.54 31.15 -9.04
N MET A 30 0.88 29.84 -9.00
CA MET A 30 0.72 29.01 -7.80
C MET A 30 1.44 29.58 -6.57
N LYS A 31 2.56 30.23 -6.75
CA LYS A 31 3.34 30.84 -5.64
C LYS A 31 2.64 32.01 -4.97
N THR A 32 1.67 32.64 -5.63
CA THR A 32 0.89 33.78 -5.11
C THR A 32 -0.40 33.37 -4.42
N GLU A 33 -0.76 32.09 -4.50
CA GLU A 33 -1.98 31.56 -3.88
C GLU A 33 -1.87 31.50 -2.37
N THR A 34 -2.35 32.56 -1.71
CA THR A 34 -2.27 32.73 -0.24
C THR A 34 -2.98 31.61 0.54
N ILE A 35 -4.00 30.98 -0.02
CA ILE A 35 -4.73 29.88 0.61
C ILE A 35 -3.84 28.66 0.86
N LEU A 36 -2.84 28.42 0.01
CA LEU A 36 -1.91 27.30 0.16
C LEU A 36 -0.97 27.47 1.36
N TYR A 37 -0.65 28.70 1.75
CA TYR A 37 0.13 28.95 2.97
C TYR A 37 -0.63 28.55 4.24
N TRP A 38 -1.97 28.69 4.27
CA TRP A 38 -2.80 28.14 5.35
C TRP A 38 -2.73 26.62 5.40
N GLY A 39 -2.46 25.95 4.27
CA GLY A 39 -2.23 24.52 4.21
C GLY A 39 -1.10 24.06 5.14
N PHE A 40 0.02 24.82 5.22
CA PHE A 40 1.10 24.51 6.15
C PHE A 40 0.67 24.55 7.62
N LEU A 41 -0.19 25.48 8.01
CA LEU A 41 -0.69 25.54 9.38
C LEU A 41 -1.55 24.31 9.72
N ILE A 42 -2.35 23.85 8.77
CA ILE A 42 -3.19 22.66 8.96
C ILE A 42 -2.32 21.40 9.03
N THR A 43 -1.30 21.27 8.16
CA THR A 43 -0.39 20.11 8.23
C THR A 43 0.42 20.10 9.52
N ILE A 44 0.88 21.26 10.02
CA ILE A 44 1.54 21.38 11.32
C ILE A 44 0.57 20.99 12.45
N ALA A 45 -0.70 21.43 12.40
CA ALA A 45 -1.71 21.03 13.37
C ALA A 45 -1.95 19.51 13.34
N GLY A 46 -1.94 18.91 12.14
CA GLY A 46 -2.00 17.45 11.96
C GLY A 46 -0.81 16.73 12.59
N PHE A 47 0.41 17.22 12.39
CA PHE A 47 1.60 16.71 13.07
C PHE A 47 1.45 16.76 14.60
N LEU A 48 1.03 17.89 15.13
CA LEU A 48 0.83 18.07 16.56
C LEU A 48 -0.24 17.11 17.11
N PHE A 49 -1.33 16.91 16.35
CA PHE A 49 -2.34 15.92 16.70
C PHE A 49 -1.77 14.50 16.71
N GLY A 50 -1.03 14.10 15.67
CA GLY A 50 -0.38 12.79 15.60
C GLY A 50 0.58 12.55 16.77
N LEU A 51 1.43 13.52 17.08
CA LEU A 51 2.33 13.47 18.23
C LEU A 51 1.58 13.45 19.57
N TYR A 52 0.47 14.17 19.70
CA TYR A 52 -0.36 14.13 20.89
C TYR A 52 -0.92 12.72 21.12
N GLN A 53 -1.48 12.09 20.08
CA GLN A 53 -1.99 10.72 20.21
C GLN A 53 -0.88 9.72 20.51
N PHE A 54 0.30 9.86 19.89
CA PHE A 54 1.48 9.06 20.21
C PHE A 54 1.85 9.16 21.71
N MET A 55 1.95 10.38 22.24
CA MET A 55 2.27 10.61 23.64
C MET A 55 1.18 10.06 24.59
N LYS A 56 -0.08 10.16 24.18
CA LYS A 56 -1.22 9.63 24.91
C LYS A 56 -1.13 8.11 25.07
N VAL A 57 -0.88 7.37 23.98
CA VAL A 57 -0.72 5.92 24.02
C VAL A 57 0.54 5.53 24.80
N LYS A 58 1.67 6.19 24.53
CA LYS A 58 2.95 5.92 25.21
C LYS A 58 2.87 6.06 26.73
N LYS A 59 2.04 6.99 27.23
CA LYS A 59 1.85 7.24 28.69
C LYS A 59 0.97 6.21 29.40
N ILE A 60 0.25 5.36 28.69
CA ILE A 60 -0.55 4.31 29.31
C ILE A 60 0.40 3.33 30.01
N ARG A 61 0.12 3.01 31.26
CA ARG A 61 0.91 2.06 32.03
C ARG A 61 0.55 0.63 31.63
N ALA A 62 1.52 -0.27 31.64
CA ALA A 62 1.34 -1.70 31.42
C ALA A 62 2.28 -2.50 32.34
N HIS A 63 2.00 -3.79 32.51
CA HIS A 63 2.80 -4.67 33.32
C HIS A 63 4.20 -4.86 32.72
N ARG A 64 5.21 -5.04 33.60
CA ARG A 64 6.62 -5.11 33.20
C ARG A 64 6.88 -6.27 32.24
N SER A 65 6.30 -7.45 32.47
CA SER A 65 6.51 -8.63 31.62
C SER A 65 6.07 -8.37 30.16
N MET A 66 4.92 -7.70 29.96
CA MET A 66 4.43 -7.35 28.62
C MET A 66 5.29 -6.29 27.93
N LEU A 67 5.83 -5.32 28.69
CA LEU A 67 6.73 -4.30 28.16
C LEU A 67 8.08 -4.90 27.74
N GLU A 68 8.59 -5.90 28.46
CA GLU A 68 9.83 -6.62 28.11
C GLU A 68 9.67 -7.41 26.82
N VAL A 69 8.56 -8.12 26.63
CA VAL A 69 8.25 -8.82 25.37
C VAL A 69 8.16 -7.82 24.20
N ALA A 70 7.42 -6.73 24.37
CA ALA A 70 7.29 -5.69 23.35
C ALA A 70 8.64 -5.05 22.98
N ASP A 71 9.55 -4.88 23.96
CA ASP A 71 10.89 -4.34 23.68
C ASP A 71 11.74 -5.33 22.87
N VAL A 72 11.68 -6.64 23.16
CA VAL A 72 12.34 -7.67 22.36
C VAL A 72 11.84 -7.65 20.90
N ILE A 73 10.52 -7.58 20.70
CA ILE A 73 9.91 -7.48 19.37
C ILE A 73 10.42 -6.23 18.65
N TYR A 74 10.42 -5.07 19.31
CA TYR A 74 10.90 -3.83 18.71
C TYR A 74 12.38 -3.85 18.35
N GLN A 75 13.25 -4.34 19.25
CA GLN A 75 14.69 -4.41 19.00
C GLN A 75 14.99 -5.31 17.80
N THR A 76 14.27 -6.40 17.66
CA THR A 76 14.41 -7.32 16.53
C THR A 76 13.87 -6.72 15.23
N GLY A 77 12.68 -6.08 15.26
CA GLY A 77 12.11 -5.36 14.12
C GLY A 77 12.99 -4.19 13.64
N LYS A 78 13.70 -3.52 14.55
CA LYS A 78 14.69 -2.49 14.21
C LYS A 78 15.84 -3.05 13.36
N ILE A 79 16.33 -4.26 13.66
CA ILE A 79 17.39 -4.89 12.86
C ILE A 79 16.90 -5.15 11.44
N TYR A 80 15.66 -5.66 11.29
CA TYR A 80 15.03 -5.83 9.99
C TYR A 80 14.97 -4.51 9.21
N LEU A 81 14.46 -3.43 9.80
CA LEU A 81 14.39 -2.11 9.15
C LEU A 81 15.75 -1.60 8.68
N ILE A 82 16.80 -1.73 9.50
CA ILE A 82 18.15 -1.33 9.10
C ILE A 82 18.64 -2.11 7.87
N GLN A 83 18.33 -3.40 7.78
CA GLN A 83 18.67 -4.20 6.60
C GLN A 83 17.91 -3.72 5.34
N GLN A 84 16.62 -3.38 5.48
CA GLN A 84 15.85 -2.83 4.37
C GLN A 84 16.38 -1.45 3.94
N GLY A 85 16.79 -0.60 4.89
CA GLY A 85 17.40 0.70 4.57
C GLY A 85 18.71 0.57 3.76
N LYS A 86 19.57 -0.40 4.10
CA LYS A 86 20.77 -0.70 3.31
C LYS A 86 20.44 -1.16 1.89
N PHE A 87 19.38 -1.95 1.76
CA PHE A 87 18.94 -2.43 0.47
C PHE A 87 18.36 -1.29 -0.39
N LEU A 88 17.54 -0.43 0.19
CA LEU A 88 17.02 0.76 -0.47
C LEU A 88 18.15 1.67 -0.99
N ALA A 89 19.22 1.85 -0.21
CA ALA A 89 20.38 2.60 -0.64
C ALA A 89 21.08 1.99 -1.89
N ILE A 90 21.15 0.65 -1.98
CA ILE A 90 21.70 -0.03 -3.16
C ILE A 90 20.78 0.18 -4.37
N LEU A 91 19.47 0.01 -4.22
CA LEU A 91 18.51 0.19 -5.31
C LEU A 91 18.44 1.64 -5.79
N PHE A 92 18.57 2.60 -4.87
CA PHE A 92 18.64 4.02 -5.23
C PHE A 92 19.77 4.31 -6.20
N VAL A 93 20.91 3.63 -6.12
CA VAL A 93 22.00 3.84 -7.08
C VAL A 93 21.55 3.51 -8.51
N PHE A 94 20.78 2.44 -8.71
CA PHE A 94 20.27 2.05 -10.04
C PHE A 94 19.19 3.02 -10.54
N ILE A 95 18.21 3.32 -9.70
CA ILE A 95 17.11 4.22 -10.07
C ILE A 95 17.60 5.65 -10.20
N GLY A 96 18.42 6.11 -9.26
CA GLY A 96 19.03 7.43 -9.32
C GLY A 96 19.90 7.62 -10.56
N ALA A 97 20.59 6.57 -11.03
CA ALA A 97 21.32 6.61 -12.29
C ALA A 97 20.38 6.75 -13.50
N ALA A 98 19.24 6.06 -13.51
CA ALA A 98 18.22 6.21 -14.56
C ALA A 98 17.60 7.62 -14.55
N VAL A 99 17.25 8.15 -13.39
CA VAL A 99 16.73 9.51 -13.20
C VAL A 99 17.77 10.55 -13.65
N ALA A 100 19.02 10.41 -13.23
CA ALA A 100 20.10 11.30 -13.62
C ALA A 100 20.41 11.25 -15.14
N PHE A 101 20.33 10.07 -15.73
CA PHE A 101 20.52 9.89 -17.18
C PHE A 101 19.40 10.56 -17.96
N TYR A 102 18.14 10.39 -17.54
CA TYR A 102 17.01 11.01 -18.21
C TYR A 102 17.07 12.54 -18.08
N PHE A 103 17.03 13.08 -16.88
CA PHE A 103 16.98 14.54 -16.65
C PHE A 103 18.28 15.27 -16.96
N GLY A 104 19.41 14.58 -16.93
CA GLY A 104 20.72 15.17 -17.22
C GLY A 104 21.14 15.10 -18.67
N TRP A 105 20.60 14.17 -19.45
CA TRP A 105 21.05 13.91 -20.82
C TRP A 105 19.94 13.79 -21.87
N LEU A 106 18.83 13.16 -21.55
CA LEU A 106 17.77 12.89 -22.53
C LEU A 106 16.64 13.90 -22.50
N SER A 107 16.30 14.43 -21.34
CA SER A 107 15.28 15.47 -21.19
C SER A 107 15.74 16.77 -21.84
N GLU A 108 14.83 17.41 -22.52
CA GLU A 108 15.09 18.65 -23.27
C GLU A 108 15.00 19.91 -22.41
N GLY A 109 14.57 19.77 -21.14
CA GLY A 109 14.37 20.87 -20.19
C GLY A 109 15.64 21.54 -19.67
N ASN A 110 16.81 21.24 -20.20
CA ASN A 110 18.10 21.85 -19.84
C ASN A 110 18.29 22.08 -18.33
N PHE A 111 17.96 21.05 -17.52
CA PHE A 111 17.97 21.13 -16.05
C PHE A 111 19.34 21.49 -15.45
N GLY A 112 20.42 21.31 -16.18
CA GLY A 112 21.76 21.50 -15.66
C GLY A 112 22.07 20.58 -14.47
N VAL A 113 23.28 20.63 -13.97
CA VAL A 113 23.69 19.79 -12.83
C VAL A 113 22.90 20.12 -11.58
N GLY A 114 22.56 21.40 -11.35
CA GLY A 114 21.80 21.85 -10.18
C GLY A 114 20.37 21.30 -10.14
N GLY A 115 19.66 21.32 -11.30
CA GLY A 115 18.30 20.76 -11.40
C GLY A 115 18.27 19.25 -11.24
N VAL A 116 19.22 18.52 -11.83
CA VAL A 116 19.35 17.06 -11.66
C VAL A 116 19.60 16.70 -10.20
N LEU A 117 20.49 17.42 -9.51
CA LEU A 117 20.75 17.21 -8.08
C LEU A 117 19.51 17.51 -7.23
N MET A 118 18.71 18.52 -7.60
CA MET A 118 17.45 18.83 -6.93
C MET A 118 16.44 17.67 -7.08
N ILE A 119 16.26 17.15 -8.29
CA ILE A 119 15.34 16.02 -8.56
C ILE A 119 15.78 14.76 -7.81
N LEU A 120 17.07 14.43 -7.84
CA LEU A 120 17.64 13.34 -7.05
C LEU A 120 17.45 13.55 -5.54
N GLY A 121 17.58 14.79 -5.06
CA GLY A 121 17.29 15.17 -3.68
C GLY A 121 15.85 14.86 -3.29
N TRP A 122 14.88 15.22 -4.13
CA TRP A 122 13.48 14.89 -3.92
C TRP A 122 13.20 13.38 -4.00
N THR A 123 13.89 12.65 -4.88
CA THR A 123 13.81 11.17 -4.92
C THR A 123 14.29 10.56 -3.60
N ILE A 124 15.39 11.05 -3.05
CA ILE A 124 15.87 10.61 -1.73
C ILE A 124 14.86 10.96 -0.63
N LEU A 125 14.27 12.16 -0.66
CA LEU A 125 13.25 12.58 0.31
C LEU A 125 11.99 11.70 0.23
N GLY A 126 11.59 11.27 -0.96
CA GLY A 126 10.49 10.30 -1.14
C GLY A 126 10.81 8.95 -0.48
N ILE A 127 12.01 8.40 -0.72
CA ILE A 127 12.47 7.16 -0.08
C ILE A 127 12.49 7.30 1.45
N LEU A 128 13.06 8.40 1.95
CA LEU A 128 13.13 8.67 3.38
C LEU A 128 11.76 8.91 4.00
N GLY A 129 10.82 9.50 3.26
CA GLY A 129 9.43 9.64 3.64
C GLY A 129 8.81 8.28 3.93
N SER A 130 8.76 7.39 2.94
CA SER A 130 8.22 6.02 3.09
C SER A 130 8.92 5.24 4.22
N TYR A 131 10.24 5.34 4.31
CA TYR A 131 11.01 4.66 5.35
C TYR A 131 10.73 5.21 6.76
N SER A 132 10.63 6.52 6.92
CA SER A 132 10.40 7.16 8.22
C SER A 132 9.00 6.90 8.76
N VAL A 133 7.97 6.92 7.90
CA VAL A 133 6.60 6.61 8.32
C VAL A 133 6.46 5.13 8.67
N ALA A 134 7.15 4.21 7.97
CA ALA A 134 7.20 2.80 8.33
C ALA A 134 7.85 2.60 9.71
N TRP A 135 8.98 3.25 9.96
CA TRP A 135 9.64 3.22 11.26
C TRP A 135 8.75 3.75 12.38
N PHE A 136 8.06 4.88 12.14
CA PHE A 136 7.14 5.46 13.10
C PHE A 136 5.96 4.51 13.39
N GLY A 137 5.38 3.89 12.37
CA GLY A 137 4.28 2.92 12.50
C GLY A 137 4.66 1.72 13.34
N ILE A 138 5.79 1.08 13.03
CA ILE A 138 6.32 -0.06 13.81
C ILE A 138 6.52 0.33 15.28
N ARG A 139 7.08 1.52 15.53
CA ARG A 139 7.29 1.98 16.91
C ARG A 139 5.97 2.28 17.63
N MET A 140 5.02 2.88 16.94
CA MET A 140 3.71 3.19 17.49
C MET A 140 2.93 1.92 17.84
N ASN A 141 2.90 0.96 16.93
CA ASN A 141 2.21 -0.31 17.14
C ASN A 141 2.84 -1.09 18.29
N THR A 142 4.16 -1.18 18.38
CA THR A 142 4.85 -1.83 19.50
C THR A 142 4.50 -1.19 20.85
N TYR A 143 4.30 0.14 20.89
CA TYR A 143 3.81 0.77 22.13
C TYR A 143 2.35 0.42 22.42
N ALA A 144 1.50 0.36 21.40
CA ALA A 144 0.08 0.08 21.56
C ALA A 144 -0.20 -1.37 21.97
N ASN A 145 0.51 -2.34 21.36
CA ASN A 145 0.32 -3.78 21.60
C ASN A 145 0.40 -4.14 23.10
N ALA A 146 1.52 -3.85 23.76
CA ALA A 146 1.69 -4.18 25.19
C ALA A 146 0.68 -3.49 26.09
N ARG A 147 0.28 -2.27 25.74
CA ARG A 147 -0.68 -1.48 26.51
C ARG A 147 -2.10 -1.98 26.33
N MET A 148 -2.41 -2.45 25.14
CA MET A 148 -3.67 -3.10 24.83
C MET A 148 -3.77 -4.46 25.52
N ALA A 149 -2.70 -5.29 25.44
CA ALA A 149 -2.63 -6.56 26.14
C ALA A 149 -2.88 -6.41 27.65
N PHE A 150 -2.30 -5.38 28.27
CA PHE A 150 -2.53 -5.11 29.69
C PHE A 150 -3.92 -4.53 29.98
N ALA A 151 -4.44 -3.66 29.12
CA ALA A 151 -5.75 -3.05 29.32
C ALA A 151 -6.91 -4.06 29.23
N SER A 152 -6.70 -5.22 28.56
CA SER A 152 -7.71 -6.29 28.48
C SER A 152 -8.09 -6.84 29.85
N LEU A 153 -7.14 -6.83 30.82
CA LEU A 153 -7.36 -7.29 32.20
C LEU A 153 -8.30 -6.40 33.02
N GLU A 154 -8.59 -5.15 32.59
CA GLU A 154 -9.38 -4.17 33.34
C GLU A 154 -10.91 -4.32 33.17
N LYS A 155 -11.44 -5.26 32.38
CA LYS A 155 -12.88 -5.41 32.04
C LYS A 155 -13.52 -4.17 31.41
N LYS A 156 -12.74 -3.39 30.67
CA LYS A 156 -13.20 -2.15 30.04
C LYS A 156 -13.03 -2.21 28.51
N PRO A 157 -13.95 -2.84 27.77
CA PRO A 157 -13.80 -3.05 26.33
C PRO A 157 -13.68 -1.72 25.55
N LEU A 158 -14.32 -0.65 26.01
CA LEU A 158 -14.15 0.67 25.42
C LEU A 158 -12.68 1.17 25.46
N LYS A 159 -11.97 0.96 26.57
CA LYS A 159 -10.54 1.33 26.68
C LYS A 159 -9.69 0.51 25.74
N LEU A 160 -10.02 -0.78 25.62
CA LEU A 160 -9.35 -1.71 24.72
C LEU A 160 -9.50 -1.28 23.26
N HIS A 161 -10.70 -0.89 22.83
CA HIS A 161 -10.96 -0.32 21.51
C HIS A 161 -10.21 1.01 21.27
N GLN A 162 -10.10 1.86 22.30
CA GLN A 162 -9.50 3.20 22.14
C GLN A 162 -7.99 3.18 21.90
N ILE A 163 -7.27 2.17 22.37
CA ILE A 163 -5.81 2.11 22.25
C ILE A 163 -5.39 1.95 20.78
N PRO A 164 -5.85 0.92 20.03
CA PRO A 164 -5.45 0.74 18.64
C PRO A 164 -5.98 1.86 17.73
N ILE A 165 -7.19 2.38 17.93
CA ILE A 165 -7.69 3.49 17.11
C ILE A 165 -6.91 4.79 17.34
N ASN A 166 -6.47 5.08 18.58
CA ASN A 166 -5.61 6.22 18.88
C ASN A 166 -4.23 6.05 18.21
N ALA A 167 -3.70 4.82 18.20
CA ALA A 167 -2.45 4.49 17.50
C ALA A 167 -2.59 4.70 16.00
N GLY A 168 -3.63 4.15 15.41
CA GLY A 168 -3.90 4.29 13.99
C GLY A 168 -4.14 5.75 13.56
N MET A 169 -4.91 6.54 14.33
CA MET A 169 -5.10 7.96 14.07
C MET A 169 -3.82 8.78 14.21
N SER A 170 -2.92 8.40 15.13
CA SER A 170 -1.59 9.00 15.21
C SER A 170 -0.79 8.78 13.94
N ILE A 171 -0.77 7.52 13.44
CA ILE A 171 -0.09 7.13 12.21
C ILE A 171 -0.71 7.84 11.00
N GLY A 172 -2.02 7.70 10.79
CA GLY A 172 -2.70 8.18 9.60
C GLY A 172 -2.64 9.70 9.44
N VAL A 173 -2.89 10.46 10.51
CA VAL A 173 -2.82 11.92 10.45
C VAL A 173 -1.38 12.41 10.27
N LEU A 174 -0.40 11.79 10.95
CA LEU A 174 0.99 12.22 10.85
C LEU A 174 1.55 11.98 9.44
N LEU A 175 1.33 10.80 8.87
CA LEU A 175 1.87 10.49 7.55
C LEU A 175 1.26 11.34 6.44
N VAL A 176 -0.08 11.57 6.47
CA VAL A 176 -0.74 12.44 5.50
C VAL A 176 -0.27 13.89 5.65
N SER A 177 -0.05 14.35 6.89
CA SER A 177 0.51 15.69 7.14
C SER A 177 1.94 15.83 6.61
N LEU A 178 2.78 14.78 6.76
CA LEU A 178 4.15 14.77 6.23
C LEU A 178 4.14 14.85 4.71
N GLU A 179 3.36 13.99 4.08
CA GLU A 179 3.27 13.91 2.64
C GLU A 179 2.80 15.24 2.03
N LEU A 180 1.68 15.80 2.54
CA LEU A 180 1.16 17.07 2.07
C LEU A 180 2.12 18.25 2.33
N THR A 181 2.88 18.23 3.43
CA THR A 181 3.92 19.23 3.67
C THR A 181 4.99 19.16 2.58
N MET A 182 5.47 17.97 2.22
CA MET A 182 6.47 17.80 1.15
C MET A 182 5.94 18.27 -0.20
N MET A 183 4.70 17.88 -0.56
CA MET A 183 4.07 18.32 -1.81
C MET A 183 3.88 19.85 -1.83
N LEU A 184 3.42 20.48 -0.74
CA LEU A 184 3.28 21.93 -0.65
C LEU A 184 4.64 22.63 -0.78
N ILE A 185 5.72 22.08 -0.22
CA ILE A 185 7.07 22.63 -0.38
C ILE A 185 7.49 22.59 -1.85
N ILE A 186 7.26 21.47 -2.56
CA ILE A 186 7.57 21.39 -4.00
C ILE A 186 6.76 22.45 -4.76
N LEU A 187 5.46 22.52 -4.53
CA LEU A 187 4.56 23.42 -5.25
C LEU A 187 4.88 24.89 -5.05
N MET A 188 5.19 25.29 -3.80
CA MET A 188 5.31 26.70 -3.43
C MET A 188 6.74 27.24 -3.52
N PHE A 189 7.78 26.41 -3.31
CA PHE A 189 9.16 26.88 -3.15
C PHE A 189 10.11 26.39 -4.25
N VAL A 190 9.81 25.27 -4.93
CA VAL A 190 10.63 24.84 -6.07
C VAL A 190 10.30 25.73 -7.28
N PRO A 191 11.29 26.17 -8.09
CA PRO A 191 11.03 26.90 -9.33
C PRO A 191 10.11 26.10 -10.25
N GLY A 192 9.12 26.74 -10.91
CA GLY A 192 8.09 26.09 -11.70
C GLY A 192 8.62 25.15 -12.79
N GLU A 193 9.77 25.51 -13.37
CA GLU A 193 10.50 24.70 -14.37
C GLU A 193 11.08 23.39 -13.82
N TYR A 194 11.34 23.32 -12.49
CA TYR A 194 11.84 22.09 -11.82
C TYR A 194 10.78 21.39 -10.98
N ALA A 195 9.64 22.05 -10.71
CA ALA A 195 8.64 21.57 -9.78
C ALA A 195 7.99 20.25 -10.27
N GLY A 196 7.61 20.18 -11.55
CA GLY A 196 7.03 18.97 -12.15
C GLY A 196 7.98 17.77 -12.08
N ALA A 197 9.23 17.94 -12.50
CA ALA A 197 10.27 16.92 -12.42
C ALA A 197 10.56 16.51 -10.97
N SER A 198 10.49 17.47 -10.01
CA SER A 198 10.66 17.21 -8.58
C SER A 198 9.51 16.37 -8.02
N PHE A 199 8.26 16.63 -8.44
CA PHE A 199 7.12 15.78 -8.10
C PHE A 199 7.29 14.35 -8.60
N ILE A 200 7.73 14.16 -9.85
CA ILE A 200 8.00 12.83 -10.41
C ILE A 200 9.13 12.14 -9.64
N GLY A 201 10.24 12.83 -9.38
CA GLY A 201 11.34 12.29 -8.59
C GLY A 201 10.92 11.88 -7.20
N PHE A 202 10.15 12.72 -6.50
CA PHE A 202 9.60 12.44 -5.18
C PHE A 202 8.70 11.19 -5.20
N ALA A 203 7.76 11.11 -6.16
CA ALA A 203 6.86 9.96 -6.31
C ALA A 203 7.59 8.65 -6.65
N ILE A 204 8.63 8.69 -7.51
CA ILE A 204 9.49 7.53 -7.78
C ILE A 204 10.18 7.08 -6.49
N GLY A 205 10.67 8.01 -5.68
CA GLY A 205 11.30 7.72 -4.41
C GLY A 205 10.35 7.06 -3.41
N GLU A 206 9.14 7.60 -3.26
CA GLU A 206 8.09 7.02 -2.41
C GLU A 206 7.75 5.61 -2.85
N SER A 207 7.54 5.42 -4.16
CA SER A 207 7.14 4.16 -4.74
C SER A 207 8.23 3.09 -4.61
N LEU A 208 9.50 3.48 -4.76
CA LEU A 208 10.63 2.59 -4.48
C LEU A 208 10.66 2.16 -3.01
N GLY A 209 10.53 3.14 -2.09
CA GLY A 209 10.53 2.90 -0.66
C GLY A 209 9.42 1.94 -0.24
N ALA A 210 8.19 2.23 -0.64
CA ALA A 210 7.02 1.42 -0.34
C ALA A 210 7.10 0.01 -0.95
N SER A 211 7.48 -0.12 -2.23
CA SER A 211 7.59 -1.41 -2.92
C SER A 211 8.57 -2.35 -2.21
N VAL A 212 9.76 -1.86 -1.88
CA VAL A 212 10.79 -2.65 -1.21
C VAL A 212 10.35 -3.08 0.18
N LEU A 213 9.86 -2.13 0.98
CA LEU A 213 9.41 -2.41 2.34
C LEU A 213 8.21 -3.38 2.34
N ARG A 214 7.29 -3.23 1.39
CA ARG A 214 6.08 -4.07 1.32
C ARG A 214 6.36 -5.48 0.84
N ILE A 215 7.14 -5.66 -0.23
CA ILE A 215 7.50 -6.99 -0.76
C ILE A 215 8.34 -7.74 0.27
N ALA A 216 9.39 -7.11 0.80
CA ALA A 216 10.25 -7.76 1.78
C ALA A 216 9.52 -8.02 3.11
N GLY A 217 8.70 -7.07 3.58
CA GLY A 217 7.90 -7.21 4.79
C GLY A 217 6.90 -8.34 4.69
N GLY A 218 6.13 -8.38 3.62
CA GLY A 218 5.14 -9.43 3.38
C GLY A 218 5.74 -10.82 3.25
N ILE A 219 6.89 -10.98 2.57
CA ILE A 219 7.59 -12.27 2.50
C ILE A 219 8.13 -12.66 3.88
N PHE A 220 8.72 -11.72 4.62
CA PHE A 220 9.31 -11.96 5.94
C PHE A 220 8.25 -12.43 6.95
N THR A 221 7.16 -11.66 7.11
CA THR A 221 6.11 -11.97 8.08
C THR A 221 5.51 -13.34 7.80
N LYS A 222 5.18 -13.63 6.56
CA LYS A 222 4.51 -14.91 6.23
C LYS A 222 5.44 -16.12 6.17
N ILE A 223 6.74 -15.95 6.08
CA ILE A 223 7.69 -17.05 6.38
C ILE A 223 7.66 -17.39 7.86
N ALA A 224 7.61 -16.39 8.74
CA ALA A 224 7.59 -16.57 10.18
C ALA A 224 6.27 -17.19 10.65
N ASP A 225 5.16 -16.62 10.22
CA ASP A 225 3.80 -17.04 10.52
C ASP A 225 3.54 -18.49 10.07
N VAL A 226 3.66 -18.81 8.79
CA VAL A 226 3.51 -20.17 8.26
C VAL A 226 4.47 -21.16 8.95
N GLY A 227 5.71 -20.73 9.22
CA GLY A 227 6.70 -21.55 9.93
C GLY A 227 6.30 -21.83 11.37
N SER A 228 5.66 -20.87 12.06
CA SER A 228 5.13 -21.00 13.42
C SER A 228 3.88 -21.84 13.46
N ASP A 229 2.92 -21.54 12.58
CA ASP A 229 1.59 -22.15 12.54
C ASP A 229 1.61 -23.64 12.21
N LEU A 230 2.52 -24.10 11.34
CA LEU A 230 2.68 -25.51 11.07
C LEU A 230 3.04 -26.32 12.32
N MET A 231 3.60 -25.70 13.35
CA MET A 231 3.87 -26.37 14.63
C MET A 231 2.58 -26.68 15.42
N LYS A 232 1.55 -25.84 15.27
CA LYS A 232 0.22 -26.08 15.85
C LYS A 232 -0.36 -27.42 15.35
N VAL A 233 -0.25 -27.64 14.03
CA VAL A 233 -0.74 -28.88 13.40
C VAL A 233 0.16 -30.09 13.71
N ILE A 234 1.48 -29.92 13.65
CA ILE A 234 2.45 -31.02 13.79
C ILE A 234 2.54 -31.50 15.24
N PHE A 235 2.62 -30.60 16.20
CA PHE A 235 2.82 -30.91 17.62
C PHE A 235 1.58 -30.71 18.49
N LYS A 236 0.47 -30.23 17.91
CA LYS A 236 -0.78 -29.90 18.64
C LYS A 236 -0.56 -28.96 19.83
N ILE A 237 0.31 -27.98 19.67
CA ILE A 237 0.59 -26.94 20.67
C ILE A 237 -0.34 -25.74 20.49
N GLY A 238 -0.44 -24.89 21.52
CA GLY A 238 -1.20 -23.62 21.47
C GLY A 238 -0.63 -22.64 20.45
N GLU A 239 -1.39 -21.61 20.09
CA GLU A 239 -1.05 -20.63 19.07
C GLU A 239 0.29 -19.96 19.40
N ASP A 240 0.36 -19.22 20.45
CA ASP A 240 1.56 -18.49 20.87
C ASP A 240 2.37 -19.23 21.95
N ASP A 241 2.51 -20.56 21.82
CA ASP A 241 3.30 -21.34 22.80
C ASP A 241 4.74 -20.79 22.88
N PRO A 242 5.18 -20.27 24.03
CA PRO A 242 6.49 -19.63 24.16
C PRO A 242 7.67 -20.57 23.92
N ARG A 243 7.47 -21.88 23.92
CA ARG A 243 8.49 -22.88 23.57
C ARG A 243 8.74 -22.95 22.08
N ASN A 244 7.80 -22.46 21.25
CA ASN A 244 7.95 -22.34 19.81
C ASN A 244 8.85 -21.14 19.47
N PRO A 245 10.08 -21.32 18.97
CA PRO A 245 10.95 -20.21 18.62
C PRO A 245 10.45 -19.40 17.41
N GLY A 246 9.43 -19.86 16.70
CA GLY A 246 8.74 -19.15 15.63
C GLY A 246 7.89 -18.00 16.12
N THR A 247 7.27 -18.11 17.30
CA THR A 247 6.29 -17.12 17.80
C THR A 247 6.85 -15.69 17.91
N ILE A 248 8.07 -15.53 18.44
CA ILE A 248 8.70 -14.19 18.47
C ILE A 248 9.02 -13.69 17.05
N ALA A 249 9.40 -14.57 16.14
CA ALA A 249 9.67 -14.18 14.76
C ALA A 249 8.40 -13.74 14.04
N ASP A 250 7.28 -14.36 14.35
CA ASP A 250 5.94 -14.05 13.89
C ASP A 250 5.50 -12.66 14.37
N CYS A 251 5.51 -12.42 15.67
CA CYS A 251 5.24 -11.09 16.24
C CYS A 251 6.14 -9.97 15.66
N VAL A 252 7.41 -10.28 15.37
CA VAL A 252 8.32 -9.34 14.70
C VAL A 252 7.88 -9.11 13.26
N GLY A 253 7.44 -10.16 12.58
CA GLY A 253 6.92 -10.12 11.23
C GLY A 253 5.71 -9.20 11.11
N ASP A 254 4.71 -9.40 11.97
CA ASP A 254 3.49 -8.59 11.98
C ASP A 254 3.79 -7.12 12.28
N ASN A 255 4.62 -6.84 13.29
CA ASN A 255 5.02 -5.46 13.56
C ASN A 255 5.84 -4.83 12.44
N ALA A 256 6.72 -5.58 11.77
CA ALA A 256 7.62 -5.06 10.74
C ALA A 256 7.06 -5.20 9.32
N GLY A 257 6.20 -6.18 9.05
CA GLY A 257 5.59 -6.45 7.75
C GLY A 257 4.23 -5.78 7.60
N ASP A 258 3.29 -6.09 8.50
CA ASP A 258 1.91 -5.63 8.38
C ASP A 258 1.73 -4.15 8.73
N SER A 259 2.59 -3.58 9.59
CA SER A 259 2.59 -2.14 9.84
C SER A 259 3.09 -1.31 8.65
N VAL A 260 3.84 -1.90 7.71
CA VAL A 260 4.31 -1.20 6.50
C VAL A 260 3.16 -0.88 5.55
N GLY A 261 2.12 -1.72 5.48
CA GLY A 261 0.94 -1.48 4.65
C GLY A 261 0.28 -0.13 4.91
N PRO A 262 -0.31 0.06 6.09
CA PRO A 262 -0.95 1.33 6.42
C PRO A 262 0.01 2.52 6.45
N THR A 263 1.32 2.31 6.60
CA THR A 263 2.31 3.39 6.68
C THR A 263 2.95 3.72 5.33
N ALA A 264 3.96 2.99 4.88
CA ALA A 264 4.70 3.32 3.66
C ALA A 264 3.84 3.23 2.39
N ASP A 265 2.96 2.24 2.28
CA ASP A 265 2.04 2.09 1.15
C ASP A 265 0.94 3.17 1.18
N GLY A 266 0.43 3.52 2.37
CA GLY A 266 -0.44 4.67 2.56
C GLY A 266 0.24 5.97 2.12
N PHE A 267 1.46 6.26 2.58
CA PHE A 267 2.24 7.44 2.23
C PHE A 267 2.41 7.56 0.71
N GLU A 268 2.91 6.51 0.05
CA GLU A 268 3.05 6.44 -1.41
C GLU A 268 1.72 6.65 -2.14
N THR A 269 0.62 6.03 -1.67
CA THR A 269 -0.68 6.13 -2.35
C THR A 269 -1.18 7.57 -2.40
N TYR A 270 -0.93 8.34 -1.35
CA TYR A 270 -1.25 9.77 -1.30
C TYR A 270 -0.41 10.58 -2.27
N GLY A 271 0.92 10.40 -2.26
CA GLY A 271 1.85 11.12 -3.12
C GLY A 271 1.61 10.84 -4.59
N VAL A 272 1.65 9.57 -4.98
CA VAL A 272 1.53 9.15 -6.39
C VAL A 272 0.20 9.57 -7.01
N THR A 273 -0.93 9.42 -6.30
CA THR A 273 -2.25 9.84 -6.82
C THR A 273 -2.31 11.37 -7.01
N GLY A 274 -1.66 12.13 -6.13
CA GLY A 274 -1.56 13.58 -6.28
C GLY A 274 -0.73 13.99 -7.48
N VAL A 275 0.43 13.40 -7.64
CA VAL A 275 1.32 13.66 -8.78
C VAL A 275 0.64 13.30 -10.10
N ALA A 276 -0.10 12.17 -10.15
CA ALA A 276 -0.88 11.79 -11.33
C ALA A 276 -1.90 12.85 -11.74
N LEU A 277 -2.65 13.40 -10.79
CA LEU A 277 -3.63 14.47 -11.06
C LEU A 277 -2.98 15.80 -11.43
N ILE A 278 -1.89 16.18 -10.76
CA ILE A 278 -1.12 17.39 -11.10
C ILE A 278 -0.63 17.28 -12.54
N ALA A 279 0.01 16.17 -12.90
CA ALA A 279 0.51 15.93 -14.26
C ALA A 279 -0.63 16.00 -15.27
N PHE A 280 -1.76 15.35 -14.99
CA PHE A 280 -2.91 15.35 -15.89
C PHE A 280 -3.52 16.75 -16.07
N ILE A 281 -3.69 17.55 -14.99
CA ILE A 281 -4.19 18.92 -15.09
C ILE A 281 -3.27 19.78 -15.96
N VAL A 282 -1.97 19.73 -15.73
CA VAL A 282 -1.00 20.53 -16.49
C VAL A 282 -1.01 20.17 -17.97
N LEU A 283 -1.16 18.88 -18.33
CA LEU A 283 -1.15 18.42 -19.72
C LEU A 283 -2.51 18.54 -20.41
N ALA A 284 -3.63 18.36 -19.70
CA ALA A 284 -4.94 18.23 -20.30
C ALA A 284 -5.75 19.54 -20.32
N VAL A 285 -5.53 20.47 -19.37
CA VAL A 285 -6.24 21.75 -19.30
C VAL A 285 -5.56 22.75 -20.25
N THR A 286 -5.95 22.70 -21.50
CA THR A 286 -5.35 23.50 -22.57
C THR A 286 -6.40 24.28 -23.40
N LYS A 287 -7.68 24.16 -23.03
CA LYS A 287 -8.80 24.77 -23.76
C LYS A 287 -9.30 26.05 -23.08
N GLY A 288 -9.84 26.92 -23.90
CA GLY A 288 -10.43 28.19 -23.45
C GLY A 288 -9.42 29.33 -23.36
N SER A 289 -9.95 30.57 -23.31
CA SER A 289 -9.10 31.78 -23.21
C SER A 289 -8.42 31.96 -21.84
N ALA A 290 -8.88 31.25 -20.80
CA ALA A 290 -8.40 31.34 -19.42
C ALA A 290 -7.75 30.02 -18.96
N TRP A 291 -7.18 29.22 -19.86
CA TRP A 291 -6.65 27.88 -19.53
C TRP A 291 -5.62 27.87 -18.42
N GLU A 292 -4.72 28.84 -18.36
CA GLU A 292 -3.70 28.94 -17.32
C GLU A 292 -4.34 29.25 -15.94
N ALA A 293 -5.34 30.14 -15.90
CA ALA A 293 -6.09 30.42 -14.68
C ALA A 293 -6.84 29.18 -14.21
N ASN A 294 -7.47 28.44 -15.13
CA ASN A 294 -8.15 27.19 -14.81
C ASN A 294 -7.20 26.12 -14.26
N GLN A 295 -5.96 26.03 -14.77
CA GLN A 295 -4.95 25.15 -14.19
C GLN A 295 -4.63 25.54 -12.74
N ILE A 296 -4.41 26.82 -12.47
CA ILE A 296 -4.11 27.35 -11.12
C ILE A 296 -5.26 27.05 -10.16
N GLU A 297 -6.49 27.31 -10.57
CA GLU A 297 -7.68 27.08 -9.74
C GLU A 297 -7.87 25.59 -9.43
N LEU A 298 -7.74 24.70 -10.42
CA LEU A 298 -7.87 23.24 -10.23
C LEU A 298 -6.75 22.68 -9.35
N LEU A 299 -5.51 23.12 -9.56
CA LEU A 299 -4.39 22.68 -8.71
C LEU A 299 -4.59 23.16 -7.27
N THR A 300 -4.97 24.43 -7.08
CA THR A 300 -5.29 24.99 -5.76
C THR A 300 -6.40 24.20 -5.08
N TRP A 301 -7.48 23.93 -5.81
CA TRP A 301 -8.64 23.20 -5.32
C TRP A 301 -8.27 21.77 -4.85
N ILE A 302 -7.50 21.01 -5.64
CA ILE A 302 -7.05 19.66 -5.26
C ILE A 302 -6.22 19.69 -3.98
N PHE A 303 -5.29 20.66 -3.85
CA PHE A 303 -4.48 20.77 -2.64
C PHE A 303 -5.32 21.16 -1.42
N VAL A 304 -6.28 22.08 -1.55
CA VAL A 304 -7.15 22.47 -0.44
C VAL A 304 -8.04 21.32 0.00
N ILE A 305 -8.61 20.54 -0.93
CA ILE A 305 -9.38 19.34 -0.57
C ILE A 305 -8.52 18.34 0.21
N ARG A 306 -7.28 18.13 -0.19
CA ARG A 306 -6.36 17.25 0.54
C ARG A 306 -6.02 17.75 1.95
N VAL A 307 -5.76 19.03 2.07
CA VAL A 307 -5.44 19.63 3.37
C VAL A 307 -6.66 19.57 4.30
N ILE A 308 -7.86 19.83 3.80
CA ILE A 308 -9.09 19.79 4.60
C ILE A 308 -9.41 18.36 5.05
N MET A 309 -9.00 17.34 4.33
CA MET A 309 -9.16 15.93 4.70
C MET A 309 -8.49 15.59 6.06
N ILE A 310 -7.40 16.27 6.43
CA ILE A 310 -6.81 16.14 7.76
C ILE A 310 -7.81 16.60 8.81
N VAL A 311 -8.44 17.74 8.59
CA VAL A 311 -9.41 18.34 9.51
C VAL A 311 -10.67 17.48 9.61
N THR A 312 -11.22 17.04 8.47
CA THR A 312 -12.45 16.20 8.45
C THR A 312 -12.22 14.87 9.14
N SER A 313 -11.05 14.26 8.98
CA SER A 313 -10.68 13.02 9.66
C SER A 313 -10.58 13.19 11.19
N ILE A 314 -9.94 14.25 11.66
CA ILE A 314 -9.82 14.55 13.09
C ILE A 314 -11.20 14.85 13.70
N VAL A 315 -12.02 15.65 13.02
CA VAL A 315 -13.38 15.98 13.48
C VAL A 315 -14.25 14.71 13.54
N SER A 316 -14.22 13.89 12.50
CA SER A 316 -14.96 12.61 12.45
C SER A 316 -14.53 11.65 13.57
N TYR A 317 -13.22 11.56 13.82
CA TYR A 317 -12.70 10.78 14.93
C TYR A 317 -13.25 11.27 16.28
N TRP A 318 -13.30 12.58 16.55
CA TRP A 318 -13.86 13.11 17.79
C TRP A 318 -15.36 12.87 17.91
N ILE A 319 -16.12 13.05 16.82
CA ILE A 319 -17.57 12.76 16.78
C ILE A 319 -17.79 11.27 17.09
N ASN A 320 -17.09 10.37 16.43
CA ASN A 320 -17.20 8.92 16.66
C ASN A 320 -16.80 8.53 18.09
N ALA A 321 -15.71 9.11 18.61
CA ALA A 321 -15.25 8.85 19.97
C ALA A 321 -16.30 9.30 21.02
N ALA A 322 -16.98 10.44 20.79
CA ALA A 322 -18.06 10.93 21.65
C ALA A 322 -19.28 10.00 21.61
N ILE A 323 -19.71 9.57 20.43
CA ILE A 323 -20.83 8.63 20.23
C ILE A 323 -20.52 7.29 20.90
N THR A 324 -19.34 6.72 20.63
CA THR A 324 -18.90 5.43 21.17
C THR A 324 -18.82 5.49 22.69
N LYS A 325 -18.28 6.58 23.26
CA LYS A 325 -18.23 6.79 24.70
C LYS A 325 -19.63 6.91 25.31
N ALA A 326 -20.53 7.67 24.72
CA ALA A 326 -21.91 7.82 25.21
C ALA A 326 -22.67 6.48 25.24
N LYS A 327 -22.40 5.60 24.24
CA LYS A 327 -23.10 4.33 24.11
C LYS A 327 -22.52 3.21 24.96
N TYR A 328 -21.19 3.13 25.09
CA TYR A 328 -20.48 1.98 25.63
C TYR A 328 -19.65 2.26 26.89
N ALA A 329 -19.72 3.46 27.49
CA ALA A 329 -18.89 3.82 28.67
C ALA A 329 -19.08 2.89 29.90
N HIS A 330 -20.27 2.30 30.02
CA HIS A 330 -20.64 1.42 31.14
C HIS A 330 -20.96 -0.01 30.70
N SER A 331 -20.71 -0.34 29.41
CA SER A 331 -20.96 -1.68 28.89
C SER A 331 -19.75 -2.58 29.08
N GLU A 332 -19.97 -3.80 29.52
CA GLU A 332 -18.97 -4.88 29.49
C GLU A 332 -18.99 -5.63 28.16
N ASP A 333 -19.99 -5.36 27.32
CA ASP A 333 -20.14 -5.95 25.99
C ASP A 333 -19.95 -4.87 24.93
N LEU A 334 -19.00 -5.10 24.01
CA LEU A 334 -18.71 -4.22 22.89
C LEU A 334 -18.45 -5.05 21.64
N ASP A 335 -19.29 -4.86 20.65
CA ASP A 335 -19.00 -5.31 19.30
C ASP A 335 -17.97 -4.35 18.69
N PHE A 336 -16.72 -4.79 18.59
CA PHE A 336 -15.60 -3.94 18.19
C PHE A 336 -15.68 -3.47 16.71
N GLU A 337 -16.42 -4.17 15.85
CA GLU A 337 -16.64 -3.74 14.46
C GLU A 337 -17.53 -2.48 14.35
N LYS A 338 -18.53 -2.34 15.23
CA LYS A 338 -19.52 -1.24 15.13
C LYS A 338 -18.92 0.16 15.25
N PRO A 339 -18.03 0.46 16.23
CA PRO A 339 -17.39 1.77 16.30
C PRO A 339 -16.49 2.08 15.09
N LEU A 340 -15.81 1.07 14.52
CA LEU A 340 -14.96 1.22 13.36
C LEU A 340 -15.81 1.52 12.11
N THR A 341 -16.88 0.75 11.89
CA THR A 341 -17.84 1.01 10.81
C THR A 341 -18.46 2.41 10.92
N SER A 342 -18.87 2.80 12.13
CA SER A 342 -19.41 4.14 12.40
C SER A 342 -18.41 5.23 12.04
N LEU A 343 -17.13 5.06 12.38
CA LEU A 343 -16.07 6.01 12.07
C LEU A 343 -15.92 6.20 10.56
N VAL A 344 -15.90 5.11 9.79
CA VAL A 344 -15.80 5.13 8.32
C VAL A 344 -16.97 5.91 7.70
N TRP A 345 -18.21 5.60 8.08
CA TRP A 345 -19.39 6.28 7.55
C TRP A 345 -19.48 7.76 7.95
N ILE A 346 -19.19 8.10 9.19
CA ILE A 346 -19.17 9.52 9.65
C ILE A 346 -18.13 10.28 8.85
N THR A 347 -16.94 9.72 8.63
CA THR A 347 -15.88 10.38 7.90
C THR A 347 -16.26 10.59 6.43
N SER A 348 -16.85 9.57 5.79
CA SER A 348 -17.34 9.69 4.41
C SER A 348 -18.35 10.83 4.26
N ILE A 349 -19.36 10.90 5.13
CA ILE A 349 -20.39 11.95 5.09
C ILE A 349 -19.77 13.33 5.32
N VAL A 350 -18.94 13.50 6.33
CA VAL A 350 -18.27 14.78 6.63
C VAL A 350 -17.36 15.20 5.48
N SER A 351 -16.63 14.26 4.88
CA SER A 351 -15.75 14.54 3.72
C SER A 351 -16.54 14.96 2.49
N ILE A 352 -17.66 14.30 2.18
CA ILE A 352 -18.54 14.68 1.06
C ILE A 352 -19.07 16.11 1.26
N ILE A 353 -19.62 16.43 2.43
CA ILE A 353 -20.12 17.78 2.74
C ILE A 353 -19.00 18.81 2.59
N SER A 354 -17.83 18.52 3.12
CA SER A 354 -16.67 19.41 3.02
C SER A 354 -16.18 19.59 1.60
N THR A 355 -16.22 18.54 0.76
CA THR A 355 -15.86 18.61 -0.66
C THR A 355 -16.77 19.59 -1.41
N PHE A 356 -18.10 19.51 -1.24
CA PHE A 356 -19.03 20.48 -1.85
C PHE A 356 -18.78 21.90 -1.36
N ALA A 357 -18.56 22.08 -0.05
CA ALA A 357 -18.28 23.41 0.50
C ALA A 357 -16.98 24.01 -0.08
N VAL A 358 -15.88 23.26 -0.06
CA VAL A 358 -14.58 23.71 -0.61
C VAL A 358 -14.68 24.01 -2.11
N SER A 359 -15.33 23.14 -2.87
CA SER A 359 -15.51 23.34 -4.32
C SER A 359 -16.31 24.61 -4.61
N TYR A 360 -17.39 24.86 -3.85
CA TYR A 360 -18.18 26.09 -3.99
C TYR A 360 -17.34 27.36 -3.75
N PHE A 361 -16.47 27.35 -2.74
CA PHE A 361 -15.68 28.55 -2.42
C PHE A 361 -14.47 28.76 -3.35
N ILE A 362 -13.93 27.72 -3.95
CA ILE A 362 -12.67 27.83 -4.74
C ILE A 362 -12.94 27.88 -6.24
N ILE A 363 -13.81 27.02 -6.77
CA ILE A 363 -13.95 26.82 -8.22
C ILE A 363 -15.32 27.22 -8.79
N ARG A 364 -16.24 27.84 -8.02
CA ARG A 364 -17.55 28.24 -8.54
C ARG A 364 -17.44 29.25 -9.69
N ASP A 365 -16.41 30.08 -9.67
CA ASP A 365 -16.23 31.15 -10.65
C ASP A 365 -15.67 30.64 -11.99
N MET A 366 -15.29 29.37 -12.09
CA MET A 366 -14.92 28.70 -13.37
C MET A 366 -16.11 28.54 -14.34
N GLY A 367 -17.34 28.76 -13.85
CA GLY A 367 -18.56 28.69 -14.67
C GLY A 367 -19.13 27.29 -14.87
N ASN A 368 -20.19 27.17 -15.66
CA ASN A 368 -20.85 25.92 -16.07
C ASN A 368 -21.18 24.93 -14.93
N ASP A 369 -21.37 25.42 -13.71
CA ASP A 369 -21.60 24.61 -12.51
C ASP A 369 -20.55 23.52 -12.28
N LEU A 370 -19.31 23.73 -12.77
CA LEU A 370 -18.20 22.80 -12.66
C LEU A 370 -17.89 22.41 -11.21
N TRP A 371 -18.13 23.31 -10.26
CA TRP A 371 -17.97 23.01 -8.85
C TRP A 371 -18.91 21.87 -8.37
N ILE A 372 -20.12 21.75 -8.93
CA ILE A 372 -21.04 20.63 -8.65
C ILE A 372 -20.53 19.37 -9.31
N THR A 373 -20.20 19.45 -10.61
CA THR A 373 -19.71 18.31 -11.39
C THR A 373 -18.49 17.67 -10.74
N LEU A 374 -17.48 18.46 -10.38
CA LEU A 374 -16.25 17.99 -9.78
C LEU A 374 -16.47 17.47 -8.34
N SER A 375 -17.37 18.11 -7.58
CA SER A 375 -17.75 17.61 -6.25
C SER A 375 -18.46 16.26 -6.32
N VAL A 376 -19.36 16.05 -7.28
CA VAL A 376 -20.04 14.76 -7.49
C VAL A 376 -19.04 13.67 -7.82
N ILE A 377 -18.07 13.94 -8.68
CA ILE A 377 -17.04 12.96 -9.07
C ILE A 377 -16.19 12.53 -7.87
N ILE A 378 -15.66 13.50 -7.10
CA ILE A 378 -14.89 13.16 -5.88
C ILE A 378 -15.76 12.45 -4.85
N SER A 379 -17.02 12.89 -4.67
CA SER A 379 -17.95 12.29 -3.72
C SER A 379 -18.30 10.85 -4.07
N ALA A 380 -18.36 10.50 -5.36
CA ALA A 380 -18.51 9.10 -5.78
C ALA A 380 -17.33 8.23 -5.28
N GLY A 381 -16.10 8.72 -5.40
CA GLY A 381 -14.94 8.05 -4.82
C GLY A 381 -14.98 7.95 -3.29
N THR A 382 -15.33 9.05 -2.61
CA THR A 382 -15.43 9.07 -1.14
C THR A 382 -16.53 8.13 -0.63
N LEU A 383 -17.64 8.03 -1.33
CA LEU A 383 -18.68 7.04 -1.05
C LEU A 383 -18.17 5.60 -1.29
N GLY A 384 -17.41 5.41 -2.36
CA GLY A 384 -16.77 4.13 -2.65
C GLY A 384 -15.83 3.66 -1.54
N ALA A 385 -15.06 4.58 -0.93
CA ALA A 385 -14.21 4.28 0.20
C ALA A 385 -14.98 3.82 1.46
N ALA A 386 -16.29 4.10 1.56
CA ALA A 386 -17.15 3.54 2.59
C ALA A 386 -17.89 2.27 2.13
N LEU A 387 -18.30 2.18 0.86
CA LEU A 387 -19.04 1.04 0.32
C LEU A 387 -18.16 -0.21 0.14
N ILE A 388 -16.94 -0.06 -0.40
CA ILE A 388 -16.02 -1.17 -0.61
C ILE A 388 -15.78 -1.96 0.68
N PRO A 389 -15.48 -1.34 1.84
CA PRO A 389 -15.42 -2.03 3.12
C PRO A 389 -16.68 -2.82 3.47
N GLU A 390 -17.86 -2.30 3.18
CA GLU A 390 -19.10 -3.04 3.45
C GLU A 390 -19.22 -4.31 2.55
N PHE A 391 -18.87 -4.19 1.27
CA PHE A 391 -18.83 -5.36 0.39
C PHE A 391 -17.77 -6.37 0.82
N THR A 392 -16.58 -5.92 1.20
CA THR A 392 -15.52 -6.80 1.73
C THR A 392 -16.00 -7.56 2.96
N LYS A 393 -16.67 -6.88 3.92
CA LYS A 393 -17.24 -7.53 5.12
C LYS A 393 -18.27 -8.61 4.82
N LEU A 394 -19.02 -8.51 3.72
CA LEU A 394 -19.95 -9.58 3.31
C LEU A 394 -19.24 -10.92 3.07
N PHE A 395 -17.95 -10.89 2.75
CA PHE A 395 -17.14 -12.07 2.45
C PHE A 395 -16.16 -12.44 3.56
N THR A 396 -15.71 -11.48 4.36
CA THR A 396 -14.56 -11.64 5.27
C THR A 396 -14.89 -11.49 6.75
N SER A 397 -16.00 -10.84 7.15
CA SER A 397 -16.34 -10.69 8.57
C SER A 397 -16.62 -12.03 9.24
N THR A 398 -16.27 -12.17 10.52
CA THR A 398 -16.62 -13.36 11.33
C THR A 398 -18.12 -13.65 11.35
N LYS A 399 -18.96 -12.64 11.09
CA LYS A 399 -20.44 -12.76 10.99
C LYS A 399 -20.94 -13.05 9.59
N SER A 400 -20.04 -13.14 8.61
CA SER A 400 -20.37 -13.38 7.20
C SER A 400 -20.93 -14.78 6.98
N THR A 401 -21.93 -14.89 6.10
CA THR A 401 -22.44 -16.21 5.64
C THR A 401 -21.36 -16.99 4.90
N HIS A 402 -20.47 -16.32 4.16
CA HIS A 402 -19.37 -16.97 3.44
C HIS A 402 -18.30 -17.52 4.38
N VAL A 403 -17.97 -16.81 5.44
CA VAL A 403 -17.06 -17.29 6.48
C VAL A 403 -17.68 -18.49 7.21
N ASN A 404 -18.95 -18.43 7.55
CA ASN A 404 -19.68 -19.57 8.15
C ASN A 404 -19.77 -20.78 7.21
N GLU A 405 -19.87 -20.55 5.90
CA GLU A 405 -19.82 -21.62 4.88
C GLU A 405 -18.44 -22.30 4.86
N ILE A 406 -17.35 -21.55 4.99
CA ILE A 406 -15.99 -22.12 5.11
C ILE A 406 -15.89 -22.99 6.37
N VAL A 407 -16.43 -22.54 7.50
CA VAL A 407 -16.46 -23.31 8.75
C VAL A 407 -17.24 -24.61 8.57
N GLU A 408 -18.42 -24.53 7.96
CA GLU A 408 -19.25 -25.72 7.72
C GLU A 408 -18.61 -26.68 6.71
N ALA A 409 -18.01 -26.17 5.66
CA ALA A 409 -17.24 -26.95 4.70
C ALA A 409 -16.06 -27.67 5.38
N SER A 410 -15.41 -27.00 6.35
CA SER A 410 -14.33 -27.60 7.16
C SER A 410 -14.81 -28.78 7.99
N LYS A 411 -16.04 -28.71 8.56
CA LYS A 411 -16.66 -29.82 9.30
C LYS A 411 -16.93 -31.03 8.40
N GLN A 412 -17.40 -30.77 7.17
CA GLN A 412 -17.81 -31.82 6.25
C GLN A 412 -16.64 -32.49 5.52
N GLY A 413 -15.62 -31.72 5.11
CA GLY A 413 -14.56 -32.25 4.27
C GLY A 413 -13.15 -31.82 4.68
N GLY A 414 -12.97 -31.34 5.91
CA GLY A 414 -11.67 -30.94 6.44
C GLY A 414 -11.00 -29.85 5.62
N ALA A 415 -9.67 -29.85 5.58
CA ALA A 415 -8.86 -28.86 4.89
C ALA A 415 -9.19 -28.74 3.39
N SER A 416 -9.59 -29.80 2.72
CA SER A 416 -9.86 -29.78 1.27
C SER A 416 -11.06 -28.90 0.94
N LEU A 417 -12.18 -29.05 1.63
CA LEU A 417 -13.36 -28.21 1.40
C LEU A 417 -13.17 -26.80 1.99
N ASN A 418 -12.43 -26.66 3.08
CA ASN A 418 -12.03 -25.36 3.60
C ASN A 418 -11.34 -24.51 2.51
N ILE A 419 -10.30 -25.05 1.87
CA ILE A 419 -9.55 -24.35 0.81
C ILE A 419 -10.49 -23.97 -0.36
N LEU A 420 -11.32 -24.93 -0.83
CA LEU A 420 -12.24 -24.67 -1.95
C LEU A 420 -13.25 -23.57 -1.63
N SER A 421 -13.83 -23.57 -0.44
CA SER A 421 -14.83 -22.56 -0.04
C SER A 421 -14.23 -21.17 0.07
N GLY A 422 -13.00 -21.02 0.57
CA GLY A 422 -12.33 -19.73 0.60
C GLY A 422 -11.95 -19.21 -0.79
N LEU A 423 -11.55 -20.09 -1.73
CA LEU A 423 -11.36 -19.69 -3.13
C LEU A 423 -12.67 -19.19 -3.75
N VAL A 424 -13.80 -19.80 -3.43
CA VAL A 424 -15.14 -19.35 -3.88
C VAL A 424 -15.43 -17.96 -3.30
N ALA A 425 -15.29 -17.77 -2.00
CA ALA A 425 -15.50 -16.46 -1.35
C ALA A 425 -14.65 -15.36 -1.99
N GLY A 426 -13.36 -15.62 -2.23
CA GLY A 426 -12.47 -14.67 -2.89
C GLY A 426 -12.89 -14.32 -4.31
N ASN A 427 -13.28 -15.28 -5.13
CA ASN A 427 -13.75 -15.02 -6.49
C ASN A 427 -15.03 -14.19 -6.53
N PHE A 428 -16.02 -14.52 -5.69
CA PHE A 428 -17.26 -13.76 -5.61
C PHE A 428 -17.04 -12.35 -5.08
N SER A 429 -16.14 -12.15 -4.11
CA SER A 429 -15.80 -10.83 -3.63
C SER A 429 -15.16 -9.96 -4.72
N ALA A 430 -14.22 -10.52 -5.50
CA ALA A 430 -13.58 -9.82 -6.60
C ALA A 430 -14.60 -9.40 -7.69
N PHE A 431 -15.61 -10.23 -7.96
CA PHE A 431 -16.69 -9.87 -8.86
C PHE A 431 -17.51 -8.68 -8.33
N TRP A 432 -18.00 -8.76 -7.10
CA TRP A 432 -18.87 -7.73 -6.56
C TRP A 432 -18.15 -6.40 -6.35
N GLU A 433 -16.93 -6.43 -5.83
CA GLU A 433 -16.13 -5.21 -5.68
C GLU A 433 -15.75 -4.63 -7.04
N GLY A 434 -15.46 -5.46 -8.04
CA GLY A 434 -15.27 -5.02 -9.42
C GLY A 434 -16.49 -4.31 -9.99
N MET A 435 -17.71 -4.78 -9.67
CA MET A 435 -18.95 -4.08 -10.04
C MET A 435 -19.11 -2.75 -9.31
N VAL A 436 -18.72 -2.66 -8.05
CA VAL A 436 -18.71 -1.38 -7.31
C VAL A 436 -17.77 -0.39 -7.99
N PHE A 437 -16.54 -0.78 -8.30
CA PHE A 437 -15.59 0.08 -9.04
C PHE A 437 -16.17 0.52 -10.37
N PHE A 438 -16.77 -0.38 -11.14
CA PHE A 438 -17.42 -0.05 -12.40
C PHE A 438 -18.49 1.05 -12.23
N PHE A 439 -19.40 0.90 -11.27
CA PHE A 439 -20.46 1.89 -11.06
C PHE A 439 -19.91 3.24 -10.58
N LEU A 440 -18.92 3.26 -9.71
CA LEU A 440 -18.31 4.51 -9.25
C LEU A 440 -17.58 5.25 -10.39
N MET A 441 -16.83 4.51 -11.20
CA MET A 441 -16.18 5.08 -12.39
C MET A 441 -17.21 5.53 -13.44
N PHE A 442 -18.31 4.79 -13.60
CA PHE A 442 -19.40 5.18 -14.51
C PHE A 442 -20.09 6.48 -14.06
N ILE A 443 -20.31 6.68 -12.75
CA ILE A 443 -20.81 7.94 -12.21
C ILE A 443 -19.83 9.07 -12.54
N GLY A 444 -18.52 8.86 -12.34
CA GLY A 444 -17.49 9.83 -12.69
C GLY A 444 -17.50 10.17 -14.18
N TYR A 445 -17.55 9.15 -15.04
CA TYR A 445 -17.65 9.31 -16.49
C TYR A 445 -18.88 10.13 -16.89
N TYR A 446 -20.06 9.74 -16.39
CA TYR A 446 -21.31 10.44 -16.72
C TYR A 446 -21.29 11.90 -16.24
N ALA A 447 -20.82 12.14 -15.02
CA ALA A 447 -20.68 13.50 -14.51
C ALA A 447 -19.71 14.35 -15.36
N SER A 448 -18.62 13.78 -15.85
CA SER A 448 -17.64 14.49 -16.68
C SER A 448 -18.18 15.02 -18.00
N THR A 449 -19.34 14.53 -18.46
CA THR A 449 -19.99 15.03 -19.68
C THR A 449 -20.64 16.42 -19.49
N PHE A 450 -20.75 16.90 -18.24
CA PHE A 450 -21.34 18.20 -17.93
C PHE A 450 -20.25 19.28 -17.79
N GLY A 451 -19.97 20.00 -18.88
CA GLY A 451 -19.12 21.21 -18.91
C GLY A 451 -17.59 20.97 -18.88
N LEU A 452 -17.11 19.80 -18.47
CA LEU A 452 -15.67 19.58 -18.27
C LEU A 452 -14.88 19.56 -19.60
N SER A 453 -15.53 19.19 -20.71
CA SER A 453 -14.94 19.20 -22.06
C SER A 453 -14.61 20.60 -22.61
N GLU A 454 -15.13 21.65 -21.97
CA GLU A 454 -14.87 23.04 -22.38
C GLU A 454 -13.49 23.53 -21.90
N ILE A 455 -12.99 22.98 -20.82
CA ILE A 455 -11.72 23.41 -20.21
C ILE A 455 -10.56 22.45 -20.44
N MET A 456 -10.84 21.17 -20.72
CA MET A 456 -9.78 20.17 -20.87
C MET A 456 -10.04 19.18 -22.01
N ILE A 457 -8.97 18.49 -22.40
CA ILE A 457 -9.03 17.29 -23.24
C ILE A 457 -9.18 16.04 -22.37
N TYR A 458 -9.86 15.01 -22.88
CA TYR A 458 -10.10 13.73 -22.17
C TYR A 458 -10.73 13.86 -20.77
N PRO A 459 -11.87 14.57 -20.63
CA PRO A 459 -12.50 14.84 -19.32
C PRO A 459 -12.87 13.58 -18.54
N ALA A 460 -13.22 12.47 -19.22
CA ALA A 460 -13.53 11.18 -18.59
C ALA A 460 -12.34 10.61 -17.82
N ILE A 461 -11.14 10.76 -18.34
CA ILE A 461 -9.91 10.27 -17.70
C ILE A 461 -9.61 11.07 -16.44
N PHE A 462 -9.78 12.39 -16.51
CA PHE A 462 -9.67 13.23 -15.32
C PHE A 462 -10.67 12.84 -14.24
N ALA A 463 -11.92 12.56 -14.66
CA ALA A 463 -12.94 12.09 -13.72
C ALA A 463 -12.56 10.77 -13.04
N PHE A 464 -11.97 9.83 -13.76
CA PHE A 464 -11.44 8.59 -13.14
C PHE A 464 -10.36 8.91 -12.09
N GLY A 465 -9.41 9.78 -12.42
CA GLY A 465 -8.42 10.25 -11.44
C GLY A 465 -9.04 10.90 -10.21
N LEU A 466 -10.09 11.68 -10.39
CA LEU A 466 -10.83 12.30 -9.29
C LEU A 466 -11.63 11.30 -8.46
N VAL A 467 -12.14 10.21 -9.04
CA VAL A 467 -12.74 9.10 -8.27
C VAL A 467 -11.69 8.44 -7.40
N ALA A 468 -10.48 8.15 -7.94
CA ALA A 468 -9.36 7.65 -7.13
C ALA A 468 -8.97 8.61 -6.01
N PHE A 469 -8.95 9.90 -6.30
CA PHE A 469 -8.71 10.94 -5.32
C PHE A 469 -9.79 10.98 -4.22
N GLY A 470 -11.04 10.72 -4.60
CA GLY A 470 -12.17 10.60 -3.69
C GLY A 470 -12.03 9.42 -2.72
N PHE A 471 -11.49 8.26 -3.17
CA PHE A 471 -11.17 7.14 -2.26
C PHE A 471 -10.22 7.57 -1.13
N LEU A 472 -9.33 8.50 -1.40
CA LEU A 472 -8.42 9.08 -0.40
C LEU A 472 -9.09 10.15 0.48
N GLY A 473 -10.34 10.54 0.23
CA GLY A 473 -11.04 11.60 0.94
C GLY A 473 -11.22 11.37 2.45
N MET A 474 -10.97 10.17 2.93
CA MET A 474 -10.97 9.82 4.36
C MET A 474 -9.70 9.07 4.79
N GLY A 475 -8.59 9.33 4.12
CA GLY A 475 -7.34 8.60 4.24
C GLY A 475 -6.78 8.40 5.62
N PRO A 476 -6.63 9.43 6.47
CA PRO A 476 -6.16 9.21 7.84
C PRO A 476 -6.99 8.20 8.60
N VAL A 477 -8.31 8.13 8.35
CA VAL A 477 -9.22 7.15 8.97
C VAL A 477 -9.03 5.77 8.34
N THR A 478 -8.91 5.66 7.01
CA THR A 478 -8.63 4.38 6.34
C THR A 478 -7.34 3.75 6.86
N ILE A 479 -6.28 4.56 7.00
CA ILE A 479 -5.01 4.14 7.59
C ILE A 479 -5.17 3.74 9.07
N ALA A 480 -6.02 4.46 9.81
CA ALA A 480 -6.24 4.18 11.22
C ALA A 480 -6.95 2.84 11.45
N VAL A 481 -7.94 2.49 10.61
CA VAL A 481 -8.65 1.22 10.72
C VAL A 481 -7.81 0.06 10.18
N ASP A 482 -6.95 0.28 9.18
CA ASP A 482 -5.97 -0.71 8.72
C ASP A 482 -4.91 -1.01 9.80
N SER A 483 -4.36 0.03 10.42
CA SER A 483 -3.39 -0.09 11.51
C SER A 483 -3.97 -0.72 12.78
N TYR A 484 -5.29 -0.82 12.89
CA TYR A 484 -5.96 -1.45 14.01
C TYR A 484 -5.62 -2.94 14.11
N GLY A 485 -5.63 -3.67 12.98
CA GLY A 485 -5.35 -5.10 12.90
C GLY A 485 -3.99 -5.49 13.50
N PRO A 486 -2.86 -4.96 13.00
CA PRO A 486 -1.54 -5.28 13.55
C PRO A 486 -1.36 -4.97 15.04
N VAL A 487 -2.15 -4.05 15.59
CA VAL A 487 -2.12 -3.77 17.04
C VAL A 487 -2.88 -4.83 17.81
N THR A 488 -4.05 -5.27 17.34
CA THR A 488 -4.89 -6.26 18.03
C THR A 488 -4.27 -7.64 18.00
N ASP A 489 -3.75 -8.08 16.86
CA ASP A 489 -3.09 -9.35 16.65
C ASP A 489 -1.88 -9.52 17.60
N ASN A 490 -0.93 -8.61 17.52
CA ASN A 490 0.24 -8.64 18.41
C ASN A 490 -0.07 -8.41 19.89
N ALA A 491 -1.19 -7.80 20.25
CA ALA A 491 -1.57 -7.68 21.65
C ALA A 491 -1.93 -9.03 22.27
N GLN A 492 -2.57 -9.93 21.50
CA GLN A 492 -2.84 -11.30 21.91
C GLN A 492 -1.53 -12.06 22.14
N SER A 493 -0.63 -12.03 21.17
CA SER A 493 0.68 -12.72 21.27
C SER A 493 1.52 -12.21 22.44
N ILE A 494 1.55 -10.89 22.69
CA ILE A 494 2.26 -10.32 23.86
C ILE A 494 1.63 -10.79 25.18
N TYR A 495 0.31 -10.91 25.23
CA TYR A 495 -0.37 -11.41 26.42
C TYR A 495 0.09 -12.85 26.74
N GLU A 496 0.10 -13.74 25.75
CA GLU A 496 0.50 -15.14 25.92
C GLU A 496 2.02 -15.28 26.20
N LEU A 497 2.89 -14.60 25.43
CA LEU A 497 4.34 -14.63 25.62
C LEU A 497 4.80 -14.00 26.95
N SER A 498 4.03 -13.11 27.55
CA SER A 498 4.35 -12.52 28.86
C SER A 498 4.22 -13.50 30.03
N LEU A 499 3.57 -14.66 29.81
CA LEU A 499 3.30 -15.71 30.80
C LEU A 499 2.58 -15.18 32.05
N ILE A 500 1.80 -14.10 31.88
CA ILE A 500 1.16 -13.40 32.99
C ILE A 500 0.13 -14.28 33.72
N GLU A 501 -0.35 -15.33 33.06
CA GLU A 501 -1.32 -16.28 33.62
C GLU A 501 -0.69 -17.41 34.44
N GLU A 502 0.60 -17.71 34.28
CA GLU A 502 1.22 -18.87 34.96
C GLU A 502 1.31 -18.66 36.47
N ASN A 503 1.44 -17.40 36.93
CA ASN A 503 1.52 -17.03 38.34
C ASN A 503 0.37 -16.11 38.76
N GLN A 504 -0.88 -16.47 38.39
CA GLN A 504 -2.07 -15.60 38.61
C GLN A 504 -2.17 -15.00 40.00
N LYS A 505 -1.87 -15.75 41.09
CA LYS A 505 -1.99 -15.25 42.43
C LYS A 505 -1.00 -14.12 42.76
N GLU A 506 0.24 -14.29 42.38
CA GLU A 506 1.30 -13.29 42.59
C GLU A 506 1.07 -12.06 41.74
N VAL A 507 0.80 -12.27 40.44
CA VAL A 507 0.50 -11.20 39.47
C VAL A 507 -0.77 -10.42 39.87
N THR A 508 -1.81 -11.06 40.39
CA THR A 508 -3.01 -10.37 40.87
C THR A 508 -2.67 -9.41 42.00
N LEU A 509 -1.88 -9.85 42.96
CA LEU A 509 -1.45 -8.99 44.08
C LEU A 509 -0.58 -7.81 43.61
N GLU A 510 0.31 -8.04 42.64
CA GLU A 510 1.11 -6.96 42.02
C GLU A 510 0.22 -5.95 41.32
N ILE A 511 -0.73 -6.42 40.47
CA ILE A 511 -1.64 -5.54 39.74
C ILE A 511 -2.55 -4.74 40.69
N GLU A 512 -3.11 -5.38 41.71
CA GLU A 512 -3.92 -4.68 42.72
C GLU A 512 -3.13 -3.59 43.44
N LYS A 513 -1.88 -3.89 43.80
CA LYS A 513 -1.00 -2.95 44.49
C LYS A 513 -0.54 -1.79 43.62
N ASP A 514 -0.08 -2.08 42.42
CA ASP A 514 0.60 -1.10 41.54
C ASP A 514 -0.36 -0.36 40.61
N PHE A 515 -1.50 -0.96 40.26
CA PHE A 515 -2.45 -0.44 39.26
C PHE A 515 -3.85 -0.22 39.84
N GLY A 516 -4.20 -0.82 40.99
CA GLY A 516 -5.43 -0.56 41.73
C GLY A 516 -6.70 -1.22 41.16
N PHE A 517 -6.57 -2.36 40.44
CA PHE A 517 -7.70 -3.14 39.97
C PHE A 517 -7.41 -4.64 40.05
N THR A 518 -8.48 -5.45 40.18
CA THR A 518 -8.36 -6.91 40.14
C THR A 518 -8.45 -7.42 38.71
N PRO A 519 -7.44 -8.14 38.17
CA PRO A 519 -7.44 -8.62 36.80
C PRO A 519 -8.44 -9.76 36.57
N ASP A 520 -9.01 -9.83 35.39
CA ASP A 520 -9.84 -10.93 34.91
C ASP A 520 -9.20 -11.59 33.66
N PHE A 521 -8.58 -12.72 33.89
CA PHE A 521 -7.82 -13.42 32.85
C PHE A 521 -8.74 -14.09 31.81
N GLU A 522 -9.91 -14.61 32.18
CA GLU A 522 -10.84 -15.23 31.22
C GLU A 522 -11.46 -14.22 30.27
N LYS A 523 -11.99 -13.11 30.82
CA LYS A 523 -12.52 -12.02 30.00
C LYS A 523 -11.43 -11.35 29.15
N SER A 524 -10.19 -11.30 29.64
CA SER A 524 -9.06 -10.76 28.91
C SER A 524 -8.84 -11.49 27.60
N LYS A 525 -8.80 -12.82 27.62
CA LYS A 525 -8.65 -13.64 26.41
C LYS A 525 -9.78 -13.40 25.42
N TYR A 526 -11.02 -13.50 25.90
CA TYR A 526 -12.20 -13.25 25.08
C TYR A 526 -12.15 -11.87 24.40
N TYR A 527 -11.78 -10.82 25.15
CA TYR A 527 -11.71 -9.48 24.57
C TYR A 527 -10.58 -9.32 23.55
N LEU A 528 -9.41 -9.93 23.80
CA LEU A 528 -8.29 -9.87 22.86
C LEU A 528 -8.66 -10.58 21.55
N GLU A 529 -9.19 -11.80 21.64
CA GLU A 529 -9.61 -12.60 20.49
C GLU A 529 -10.75 -11.93 19.69
N ALA A 530 -11.79 -11.42 20.37
CA ALA A 530 -12.91 -10.73 19.72
C ALA A 530 -12.48 -9.42 19.05
N ASN A 531 -11.51 -8.72 19.66
CA ASN A 531 -10.98 -7.49 19.11
C ASN A 531 -10.02 -7.76 17.96
N ASP A 532 -9.29 -8.85 17.99
CA ASP A 532 -8.44 -9.32 16.88
C ASP A 532 -9.29 -9.72 15.67
N GLY A 533 -10.38 -10.45 15.83
CA GLY A 533 -11.34 -10.73 14.77
C GLY A 533 -11.89 -9.46 14.09
N ALA A 534 -12.20 -8.42 14.88
CA ALA A 534 -12.58 -7.12 14.34
C ALA A 534 -11.41 -6.44 13.63
N GLY A 535 -10.19 -6.53 14.17
CA GLY A 535 -8.97 -6.03 13.55
C GLY A 535 -8.69 -6.65 12.19
N ASN A 536 -8.79 -7.97 12.09
CA ASN A 536 -8.63 -8.72 10.84
C ASN A 536 -9.69 -8.34 9.80
N THR A 537 -10.94 -8.16 10.21
CA THR A 537 -12.01 -7.68 9.34
C THR A 537 -11.64 -6.32 8.73
N PHE A 538 -11.22 -5.34 9.54
CA PHE A 538 -10.92 -3.99 9.07
C PHE A 538 -9.59 -3.89 8.30
N LYS A 539 -8.58 -4.68 8.67
CA LYS A 539 -7.35 -4.88 7.88
C LYS A 539 -7.69 -5.41 6.47
N ALA A 540 -8.63 -6.36 6.38
CA ALA A 540 -9.11 -6.86 5.09
C ALA A 540 -9.86 -5.80 4.28
N THR A 541 -10.72 -4.97 4.92
CA THR A 541 -11.56 -3.97 4.23
C THR A 541 -10.77 -2.77 3.70
N ALA A 542 -9.67 -2.38 4.33
CA ALA A 542 -8.83 -1.27 3.89
C ALA A 542 -8.04 -1.59 2.61
N LYS A 543 -7.64 -2.85 2.44
CA LYS A 543 -6.82 -3.31 1.29
C LYS A 543 -7.47 -3.04 -0.06
N PRO A 544 -8.72 -3.46 -0.36
CA PRO A 544 -9.36 -3.18 -1.64
C PRO A 544 -9.52 -1.69 -1.94
N VAL A 545 -9.75 -0.84 -0.93
CA VAL A 545 -9.81 0.62 -1.09
C VAL A 545 -8.47 1.18 -1.56
N LEU A 546 -7.36 0.78 -0.92
CA LEU A 546 -6.02 1.22 -1.28
C LEU A 546 -5.59 0.69 -2.66
N ILE A 547 -5.90 -0.59 -2.97
CA ILE A 547 -5.62 -1.21 -4.26
C ILE A 547 -6.41 -0.52 -5.37
N GLY A 548 -7.72 -0.29 -5.15
CA GLY A 548 -8.56 0.43 -6.10
C GLY A 548 -8.07 1.85 -6.37
N THR A 549 -7.64 2.55 -5.34
CA THR A 549 -7.01 3.88 -5.46
C THR A 549 -5.74 3.82 -6.31
N ALA A 550 -4.88 2.82 -6.07
CA ALA A 550 -3.65 2.63 -6.82
C ALA A 550 -3.92 2.39 -8.30
N VAL A 551 -4.89 1.53 -8.63
CA VAL A 551 -5.22 1.16 -10.01
C VAL A 551 -5.85 2.33 -10.77
N VAL A 552 -6.84 2.99 -10.17
CA VAL A 552 -7.52 4.11 -10.82
C VAL A 552 -6.57 5.33 -10.93
N GLY A 553 -5.73 5.56 -9.91
CA GLY A 553 -4.66 6.56 -9.96
C GLY A 553 -3.59 6.25 -11.02
N ALA A 554 -3.15 4.98 -11.10
CA ALA A 554 -2.23 4.52 -12.13
C ALA A 554 -2.81 4.68 -13.54
N THR A 555 -4.10 4.44 -13.73
CA THR A 555 -4.78 4.68 -15.01
C THR A 555 -4.66 6.14 -15.44
N THR A 556 -4.86 7.09 -14.52
CA THR A 556 -4.67 8.53 -14.82
C THR A 556 -3.23 8.85 -15.22
N MET A 557 -2.25 8.26 -14.53
CA MET A 557 -0.83 8.43 -14.88
C MET A 557 -0.49 7.82 -16.24
N ILE A 558 -1.05 6.66 -16.59
CA ILE A 558 -0.87 6.04 -17.92
C ILE A 558 -1.42 6.97 -19.01
N PHE A 559 -2.56 7.60 -18.79
CA PHE A 559 -3.10 8.56 -19.75
C PHE A 559 -2.33 9.89 -19.78
N SER A 560 -1.71 10.32 -18.67
CA SER A 560 -0.72 11.41 -18.72
C SER A 560 0.46 11.06 -19.62
N LEU A 561 0.96 9.81 -19.57
CA LEU A 561 1.98 9.33 -20.50
C LEU A 561 1.49 9.35 -21.95
N VAL A 562 0.23 9.00 -22.21
CA VAL A 562 -0.37 9.10 -23.55
C VAL A 562 -0.36 10.54 -24.05
N LEU A 563 -0.68 11.52 -23.18
CA LEU A 563 -0.58 12.95 -23.51
C LEU A 563 0.85 13.39 -23.81
N VAL A 564 1.83 12.91 -23.03
CA VAL A 564 3.26 13.17 -23.30
C VAL A 564 3.66 12.62 -24.67
N ILE A 565 3.20 11.42 -25.02
CA ILE A 565 3.46 10.82 -26.35
C ILE A 565 2.81 11.66 -27.46
N GLU A 566 1.57 12.12 -27.26
CA GLU A 566 0.88 13.01 -28.21
C GLU A 566 1.67 14.30 -28.44
N HIS A 567 2.11 14.96 -27.38
CA HIS A 567 2.91 16.18 -27.47
C HIS A 567 4.26 15.95 -28.14
N THR A 568 4.95 14.85 -27.80
CA THR A 568 6.31 14.56 -28.29
C THR A 568 6.31 14.11 -29.75
N LEU A 569 5.39 13.24 -30.15
CA LEU A 569 5.34 12.66 -31.48
C LEU A 569 4.41 13.41 -32.45
N GLY A 570 3.50 14.26 -31.92
CA GLY A 570 2.50 14.97 -32.71
C GLY A 570 1.39 14.06 -33.27
N ILE A 571 1.14 12.91 -32.67
CA ILE A 571 0.17 11.90 -33.09
C ILE A 571 -0.99 11.83 -32.09
N LYS A 572 -2.22 11.92 -32.60
CA LYS A 572 -3.40 11.72 -31.78
C LYS A 572 -3.46 10.29 -31.24
N PRO A 573 -3.70 10.09 -29.95
CA PRO A 573 -3.73 8.77 -29.31
C PRO A 573 -4.68 7.77 -29.96
N GLU A 574 -5.81 8.22 -30.49
CA GLU A 574 -6.81 7.37 -31.13
C GLU A 574 -6.25 6.62 -32.38
N LEU A 575 -5.20 7.16 -33.01
CA LEU A 575 -4.58 6.55 -34.16
C LEU A 575 -3.67 5.37 -33.81
N ILE A 576 -3.12 5.36 -32.63
CA ILE A 576 -2.18 4.33 -32.17
C ILE A 576 -2.80 3.41 -31.10
N LEU A 577 -3.63 3.94 -30.21
CA LEU A 577 -4.26 3.19 -29.12
C LEU A 577 -5.63 2.66 -29.52
N ASN A 578 -5.66 1.56 -30.27
CA ASN A 578 -6.90 0.87 -30.58
C ASN A 578 -6.71 -0.66 -30.52
N LEU A 579 -7.81 -1.39 -30.37
CA LEU A 579 -7.79 -2.85 -30.25
C LEU A 579 -7.42 -3.57 -31.57
N LEU A 580 -7.48 -2.90 -32.71
CA LEU A 580 -7.05 -3.45 -34.00
C LEU A 580 -5.52 -3.42 -34.13
N ASN A 581 -4.85 -2.62 -33.29
CA ASN A 581 -3.41 -2.61 -33.25
C ASN A 581 -2.90 -3.85 -32.48
N PRO A 582 -2.17 -4.77 -33.15
CA PRO A 582 -1.71 -6.01 -32.52
C PRO A 582 -0.79 -5.75 -31.32
N TYR A 583 -0.03 -4.65 -31.32
CA TYR A 583 0.84 -4.28 -30.21
C TYR A 583 0.06 -4.02 -28.93
N THR A 584 -1.14 -3.44 -29.01
CA THR A 584 -2.02 -3.23 -27.84
C THR A 584 -2.37 -4.58 -27.20
N VAL A 585 -2.82 -5.54 -28.02
CA VAL A 585 -3.21 -6.89 -27.53
C VAL A 585 -2.01 -7.63 -26.94
N LEU A 586 -0.84 -7.57 -27.62
CA LEU A 586 0.39 -8.16 -27.09
C LEU A 586 0.80 -7.54 -25.74
N GLY A 587 0.65 -6.22 -25.60
CA GLY A 587 0.87 -5.52 -24.33
C GLY A 587 -0.03 -6.04 -23.21
N PHE A 588 -1.32 -6.22 -23.47
CA PHE A 588 -2.27 -6.81 -22.51
C PHE A 588 -1.85 -8.21 -22.07
N LEU A 589 -1.41 -9.07 -22.98
CA LEU A 589 -0.91 -10.41 -22.64
C LEU A 589 0.34 -10.35 -21.75
N LEU A 590 1.29 -9.45 -22.07
CA LEU A 590 2.51 -9.29 -21.28
C LEU A 590 2.22 -8.81 -19.87
N GLY A 591 1.37 -7.81 -19.68
CA GLY A 591 1.04 -7.27 -18.36
C GLY A 591 0.36 -8.31 -17.46
N GLY A 592 -0.62 -9.03 -17.99
CA GLY A 592 -1.26 -10.14 -17.26
C GLY A 592 -0.23 -11.21 -16.88
N SER A 593 0.65 -11.61 -17.80
CA SER A 593 1.70 -12.60 -17.54
C SER A 593 2.64 -12.17 -16.42
N VAL A 594 3.01 -10.89 -16.36
CA VAL A 594 3.89 -10.35 -15.31
C VAL A 594 3.19 -10.36 -13.94
N ILE A 595 1.88 -10.06 -13.86
CA ILE A 595 1.11 -10.13 -12.61
C ILE A 595 1.08 -11.57 -12.07
N TYR A 596 0.78 -12.56 -12.92
CA TYR A 596 0.77 -13.97 -12.49
C TYR A 596 2.16 -14.49 -12.11
N TRP A 597 3.19 -14.08 -12.86
CA TRP A 597 4.57 -14.39 -12.46
C TRP A 597 4.91 -13.77 -11.09
N PHE A 598 4.57 -12.49 -10.86
CA PHE A 598 4.81 -11.80 -9.59
C PHE A 598 4.14 -12.53 -8.41
N THR A 599 2.87 -12.89 -8.58
CA THR A 599 2.10 -13.65 -7.60
C THR A 599 2.77 -14.99 -7.29
N GLY A 600 3.14 -15.76 -8.32
CA GLY A 600 3.82 -17.04 -8.15
C GLY A 600 5.20 -16.92 -7.49
N ALA A 601 5.97 -15.88 -7.86
CA ALA A 601 7.30 -15.66 -7.30
C ALA A 601 7.26 -15.24 -5.82
N SER A 602 6.29 -14.42 -5.43
CA SER A 602 6.12 -13.99 -4.03
C SER A 602 5.68 -15.15 -3.14
N ILE A 603 4.70 -15.95 -3.57
CA ILE A 603 4.27 -17.16 -2.85
C ILE A 603 5.41 -18.17 -2.78
N GLN A 604 6.18 -18.39 -3.87
CA GLN A 604 7.32 -19.30 -3.87
C GLN A 604 8.39 -18.90 -2.87
N ALA A 605 8.62 -17.59 -2.72
CA ALA A 605 9.59 -17.09 -1.75
C ALA A 605 9.14 -17.38 -0.31
N VAL A 606 7.85 -17.18 0.00
CA VAL A 606 7.26 -17.54 1.30
C VAL A 606 7.35 -19.03 1.54
N THR A 607 6.86 -19.85 0.60
CA THR A 607 6.83 -21.32 0.74
C THR A 607 8.22 -21.90 1.00
N THR A 608 9.22 -21.43 0.25
CA THR A 608 10.60 -21.93 0.42
C THR A 608 11.21 -21.50 1.75
N GLY A 609 10.96 -20.24 2.15
CA GLY A 609 11.41 -19.70 3.43
C GLY A 609 10.75 -20.41 4.61
N ALA A 610 9.43 -20.58 4.54
CA ALA A 610 8.63 -21.27 5.56
C ALA A 610 9.07 -22.73 5.73
N ALA A 611 9.32 -23.46 4.64
CA ALA A 611 9.85 -24.84 4.75
C ALA A 611 11.17 -24.88 5.53
N ARG A 612 12.06 -23.89 5.37
CA ARG A 612 13.32 -23.79 6.11
C ARG A 612 13.13 -23.37 7.57
N ALA A 613 12.22 -22.43 7.82
CA ALA A 613 11.86 -22.02 9.18
C ALA A 613 11.24 -23.19 9.94
N THR A 614 10.27 -23.90 9.34
CA THR A 614 9.62 -25.10 9.89
C THR A 614 10.64 -26.19 10.23
N ASP A 615 11.56 -26.50 9.32
CA ASP A 615 12.61 -27.51 9.55
C ASP A 615 13.49 -27.12 10.75
N TYR A 616 13.92 -25.87 10.84
CA TYR A 616 14.69 -25.38 11.97
C TYR A 616 13.91 -25.46 13.29
N ILE A 617 12.63 -25.02 13.30
CA ILE A 617 11.78 -25.01 14.49
C ILE A 617 11.57 -26.44 14.99
N LYS A 618 11.23 -27.39 14.10
CA LYS A 618 11.04 -28.82 14.45
C LYS A 618 12.22 -29.42 15.20
N HIS A 619 13.46 -29.09 14.82
CA HIS A 619 14.66 -29.62 15.44
C HIS A 619 15.07 -28.89 16.72
N ASN A 620 14.48 -27.72 17.00
CA ASN A 620 14.89 -26.87 18.11
C ASN A 620 13.81 -26.61 19.15
N ILE A 621 12.54 -26.99 18.90
CA ILE A 621 11.49 -26.91 19.89
C ILE A 621 11.70 -27.98 20.98
N ASN A 622 11.54 -27.58 22.27
CA ASN A 622 11.63 -28.50 23.37
C ASN A 622 10.25 -28.66 24.03
N LEU A 623 9.63 -29.79 23.83
CA LEU A 623 8.32 -30.17 24.36
C LEU A 623 8.39 -31.26 25.46
N GLU A 624 9.57 -31.57 25.99
CA GLU A 624 9.72 -32.58 27.05
C GLU A 624 8.92 -32.21 28.31
N MET A 625 8.38 -33.19 29.03
CA MET A 625 7.69 -32.98 30.28
C MET A 625 8.66 -32.38 31.30
N GLY A 626 8.34 -31.17 31.79
CA GLY A 626 9.18 -30.40 32.73
C GLY A 626 10.11 -29.39 32.07
N ALA A 627 10.08 -29.25 30.73
CA ALA A 627 10.74 -28.14 30.05
C ALA A 627 10.14 -26.80 30.49
N GLU A 628 11.03 -25.83 30.74
CA GLU A 628 10.60 -24.46 31.12
C GLU A 628 9.80 -23.86 29.97
N LYS A 629 8.56 -23.41 30.25
CA LYS A 629 7.73 -22.69 29.28
C LYS A 629 8.24 -21.26 29.12
N LYS A 630 9.32 -21.09 28.39
CA LYS A 630 9.95 -19.80 28.15
C LYS A 630 10.50 -19.72 26.74
N ALA A 631 10.38 -18.56 26.14
CA ALA A 631 10.93 -18.29 24.82
C ALA A 631 12.47 -18.27 24.84
N ASP A 632 13.10 -19.09 23.99
CA ASP A 632 14.54 -19.02 23.74
C ASP A 632 14.85 -17.94 22.72
N ILE A 633 15.28 -16.77 23.20
CA ILE A 633 15.58 -15.60 22.37
C ILE A 633 16.64 -15.90 21.30
N ASN A 634 17.61 -16.78 21.57
CA ASN A 634 18.66 -17.08 20.61
C ASN A 634 18.14 -17.94 19.46
N LYS A 635 17.29 -18.93 19.75
CA LYS A 635 16.62 -19.74 18.74
C LYS A 635 15.64 -18.90 17.90
N SER A 636 14.89 -18.00 18.55
CA SER A 636 13.99 -17.06 17.85
C SER A 636 14.73 -16.09 16.93
N LYS A 637 15.91 -15.58 17.33
CA LYS A 637 16.77 -14.76 16.46
C LYS A 637 17.25 -15.51 15.23
N GLU A 638 17.48 -16.81 15.32
CA GLU A 638 17.87 -17.62 14.17
C GLU A 638 16.70 -17.83 13.20
N VAL A 639 15.46 -18.03 13.71
CA VAL A 639 14.26 -18.05 12.86
C VAL A 639 14.12 -16.71 12.12
N VAL A 640 14.24 -15.58 12.83
CA VAL A 640 14.22 -14.24 12.23
C VAL A 640 15.30 -14.07 11.15
N ARG A 641 16.50 -14.61 11.38
CA ARG A 641 17.58 -14.60 10.38
C ARG A 641 17.21 -15.38 9.13
N ILE A 642 16.61 -16.56 9.29
CA ILE A 642 16.12 -17.39 8.17
C ILE A 642 15.08 -16.60 7.38
N CYS A 643 14.05 -16.05 8.05
CA CYS A 643 13.00 -15.24 7.42
C CYS A 643 13.60 -14.05 6.63
N THR A 644 14.55 -13.32 7.24
CA THR A 644 15.20 -12.16 6.60
C THR A 644 15.97 -12.57 5.34
N VAL A 645 16.74 -13.65 5.38
CA VAL A 645 17.56 -14.11 4.24
C VAL A 645 16.68 -14.51 3.05
N TYR A 646 15.57 -15.23 3.31
CA TYR A 646 14.68 -15.67 2.23
C TYR A 646 13.82 -14.52 1.71
N ALA A 647 13.37 -13.59 2.57
CA ALA A 647 12.68 -12.37 2.17
C ALA A 647 13.56 -11.51 1.25
N GLN A 648 14.83 -11.31 1.59
CA GLN A 648 15.77 -10.57 0.75
C GLN A 648 16.03 -11.26 -0.59
N LYS A 649 16.20 -12.60 -0.61
CA LYS A 649 16.38 -13.34 -1.87
C LYS A 649 15.16 -13.25 -2.78
N GLY A 650 13.97 -13.40 -2.21
CA GLY A 650 12.69 -13.25 -2.93
C GLY A 650 12.56 -11.85 -3.52
N MET A 651 12.73 -10.84 -2.69
CA MET A 651 12.65 -9.44 -3.09
C MET A 651 13.66 -9.06 -4.19
N TRP A 652 14.94 -9.48 -4.09
CA TRP A 652 15.93 -9.27 -5.15
C TRP A 652 15.45 -9.81 -6.50
N ASN A 653 14.97 -11.05 -6.51
CA ASN A 653 14.54 -11.67 -7.76
C ASN A 653 13.34 -10.93 -8.36
N ILE A 654 12.37 -10.57 -7.51
CA ILE A 654 11.14 -9.91 -7.93
C ILE A 654 11.45 -8.48 -8.40
N PHE A 655 12.15 -7.68 -7.59
CA PHE A 655 12.35 -6.28 -7.88
C PHE A 655 13.20 -6.05 -9.14
N ILE A 656 14.32 -6.79 -9.29
CA ILE A 656 15.16 -6.66 -10.49
C ILE A 656 14.43 -7.11 -11.75
N ALA A 657 13.61 -8.15 -11.67
CA ALA A 657 12.80 -8.56 -12.82
C ALA A 657 11.75 -7.50 -13.20
N LEU A 658 11.00 -6.93 -12.21
CA LEU A 658 10.01 -5.87 -12.46
C LEU A 658 10.65 -4.63 -13.08
N PHE A 659 11.75 -4.16 -12.48
CA PHE A 659 12.54 -3.05 -13.02
C PHE A 659 13.00 -3.31 -14.46
N SER A 660 13.52 -4.50 -14.71
CA SER A 660 13.99 -4.89 -16.02
C SER A 660 12.86 -5.06 -17.04
N PHE A 661 11.68 -5.55 -16.64
CA PHE A 661 10.50 -5.63 -17.50
C PHE A 661 10.00 -4.24 -17.92
N ALA A 662 9.93 -3.28 -16.97
CA ALA A 662 9.51 -1.92 -17.27
C ALA A 662 10.43 -1.28 -18.34
N LEU A 663 11.75 -1.39 -18.16
CA LEU A 663 12.73 -0.90 -19.14
C LEU A 663 12.67 -1.69 -20.46
N ALA A 664 12.60 -3.03 -20.40
CA ALA A 664 12.55 -3.88 -21.58
C ALA A 664 11.37 -3.53 -22.48
N PHE A 665 10.16 -3.48 -21.93
CA PHE A 665 8.96 -3.28 -22.73
C PHE A 665 8.81 -1.83 -23.20
N ALA A 666 9.22 -0.83 -22.39
CA ALA A 666 9.28 0.55 -22.84
C ALA A 666 10.26 0.72 -24.00
N PHE A 667 11.47 0.15 -23.91
CA PHE A 667 12.49 0.29 -24.94
C PHE A 667 12.20 -0.54 -26.19
N LEU A 668 11.58 -1.72 -26.07
CA LEU A 668 11.12 -2.49 -27.24
C LEU A 668 9.95 -1.82 -27.95
N ALA A 669 9.18 -0.99 -27.25
CA ALA A 669 8.08 -0.21 -27.78
C ALA A 669 8.52 1.13 -28.38
N ALA A 670 9.81 1.44 -28.44
CA ALA A 670 10.31 2.70 -28.97
C ALA A 670 9.92 2.91 -30.47
N PRO A 671 9.53 4.15 -30.85
CA PRO A 671 9.14 4.47 -32.25
C PRO A 671 10.37 4.67 -33.12
N VAL A 672 11.00 3.55 -33.56
CA VAL A 672 12.22 3.52 -34.37
C VAL A 672 11.98 4.16 -35.74
N GLY A 673 12.92 4.97 -36.19
CA GLY A 673 12.88 5.57 -37.54
C GLY A 673 12.00 6.80 -37.66
N VAL A 674 11.28 7.22 -36.59
CA VAL A 674 10.52 8.48 -36.62
C VAL A 674 11.48 9.67 -36.72
N VAL A 675 11.25 10.53 -37.77
CA VAL A 675 12.04 11.75 -38.01
C VAL A 675 11.11 12.96 -38.18
N LYS A 676 11.60 14.16 -37.85
CA LYS A 676 10.81 15.39 -37.95
C LYS A 676 10.42 15.66 -39.41
N GLY A 677 9.15 15.98 -39.65
CA GLY A 677 8.62 16.25 -41.01
C GLY A 677 8.13 15.03 -41.79
N MET A 678 8.03 13.86 -41.11
CA MET A 678 7.42 12.67 -41.70
C MET A 678 5.93 12.91 -42.02
N ASN A 679 5.41 12.27 -43.07
CA ASN A 679 3.98 12.30 -43.35
C ASN A 679 3.21 11.52 -42.27
N LEU A 680 1.91 11.79 -42.12
CA LEU A 680 1.11 11.23 -40.99
C LEU A 680 1.04 9.69 -41.08
N GLU A 681 0.94 9.10 -42.25
CA GLU A 681 0.81 7.65 -42.45
C GLU A 681 2.09 6.91 -41.97
N ASP A 682 3.26 7.36 -42.40
CA ASP A 682 4.55 6.82 -41.99
C ASP A 682 4.79 7.06 -40.48
N LEU A 683 4.44 8.24 -39.98
CA LEU A 683 4.60 8.59 -38.60
C LEU A 683 3.75 7.67 -37.69
N VAL A 684 2.48 7.42 -38.04
CA VAL A 684 1.60 6.48 -37.35
C VAL A 684 2.18 5.07 -37.40
N SER A 685 2.58 4.58 -38.61
CA SER A 685 3.08 3.20 -38.77
C SER A 685 4.31 2.92 -37.90
N HIS A 686 5.27 3.86 -37.84
CA HIS A 686 6.48 3.73 -37.01
C HIS A 686 6.21 3.90 -35.51
N SER A 687 5.06 4.50 -35.13
CA SER A 687 4.68 4.74 -33.72
C SER A 687 3.75 3.66 -33.16
N LEU A 688 3.22 2.75 -33.99
CA LEU A 688 2.36 1.65 -33.50
C LEU A 688 2.95 0.83 -32.33
N PRO A 689 4.28 0.55 -32.32
CA PRO A 689 4.87 -0.21 -31.21
C PRO A 689 4.67 0.42 -29.82
N VAL A 690 4.50 1.74 -29.71
CA VAL A 690 4.27 2.45 -28.44
C VAL A 690 3.06 1.88 -27.70
N SER A 691 2.04 1.42 -28.42
CA SER A 691 0.83 0.82 -27.86
C SER A 691 1.08 -0.47 -27.07
N LEU A 692 2.18 -1.17 -27.36
CA LEU A 692 2.56 -2.37 -26.57
C LEU A 692 2.81 -2.00 -25.11
N PHE A 693 3.53 -0.91 -24.88
CA PHE A 693 3.85 -0.50 -23.51
C PHE A 693 2.63 0.06 -22.79
N ILE A 694 1.79 0.83 -23.45
CA ILE A 694 0.54 1.33 -22.86
C ILE A 694 -0.39 0.15 -22.53
N GLY A 695 -0.54 -0.81 -23.44
CA GLY A 695 -1.31 -2.05 -23.18
C GLY A 695 -0.75 -2.85 -22.01
N TYR A 696 0.58 -2.95 -21.90
CA TYR A 696 1.26 -3.58 -20.77
C TYR A 696 0.92 -2.91 -19.43
N LEU A 697 1.01 -1.57 -19.36
CA LEU A 697 0.71 -0.83 -18.13
C LEU A 697 -0.77 -0.94 -17.73
N LEU A 698 -1.69 -0.77 -18.68
CA LEU A 698 -3.14 -0.95 -18.43
C LEU A 698 -3.45 -2.36 -17.93
N SER A 699 -2.83 -3.37 -18.57
CA SER A 699 -3.00 -4.76 -18.17
C SER A 699 -2.51 -5.05 -16.75
N ILE A 700 -1.32 -4.52 -16.38
CA ILE A 700 -0.82 -4.62 -15.00
C ILE A 700 -1.82 -4.01 -14.01
N ALA A 701 -2.38 -2.85 -14.32
CA ALA A 701 -3.35 -2.19 -13.46
C ALA A 701 -4.61 -3.05 -13.27
N PHE A 702 -5.26 -3.48 -14.35
CA PHE A 702 -6.53 -4.21 -14.26
C PHE A 702 -6.37 -5.64 -13.74
N PHE A 703 -5.42 -6.43 -14.25
CA PHE A 703 -5.17 -7.78 -13.73
C PHE A 703 -4.68 -7.73 -12.28
N GLY A 704 -3.85 -6.72 -11.96
CA GLY A 704 -3.39 -6.50 -10.59
C GLY A 704 -4.53 -6.20 -9.62
N LEU A 705 -5.54 -5.40 -10.03
CA LEU A 705 -6.73 -5.12 -9.23
C LEU A 705 -7.47 -6.39 -8.84
N PHE A 706 -7.92 -7.14 -9.83
CA PHE A 706 -8.74 -8.33 -9.58
C PHE A 706 -7.97 -9.42 -8.86
N GLN A 707 -6.69 -9.64 -9.21
CA GLN A 707 -5.85 -10.60 -8.53
C GLN A 707 -5.62 -10.23 -7.06
N ALA A 708 -5.38 -8.94 -6.77
CA ALA A 708 -5.15 -8.48 -5.41
C ALA A 708 -6.41 -8.57 -4.55
N ILE A 709 -7.59 -8.16 -5.06
CA ILE A 709 -8.86 -8.27 -4.34
C ILE A 709 -9.19 -9.73 -4.05
N PHE A 710 -9.11 -10.60 -5.08
CA PHE A 710 -9.35 -12.04 -4.92
C PHE A 710 -8.49 -12.62 -3.79
N MET A 711 -7.19 -12.35 -3.82
CA MET A 711 -6.26 -12.92 -2.85
C MET A 711 -6.42 -12.34 -1.45
N ALA A 712 -6.67 -11.03 -1.33
CA ALA A 712 -6.89 -10.37 -0.04
C ALA A 712 -8.12 -10.93 0.66
N ASN A 713 -9.22 -11.06 -0.08
CA ASN A 713 -10.51 -11.45 0.50
C ASN A 713 -10.62 -12.97 0.72
N ALA A 714 -10.03 -13.80 -0.14
CA ALA A 714 -9.91 -15.23 0.11
C ALA A 714 -9.13 -15.50 1.41
N GLY A 715 -7.94 -14.85 1.55
CA GLY A 715 -7.12 -14.97 2.74
C GLY A 715 -7.81 -14.47 4.00
N GLY A 716 -8.49 -13.31 3.93
CA GLY A 716 -9.26 -12.77 5.06
C GLY A 716 -10.44 -13.65 5.48
N ALA A 717 -11.08 -14.33 4.51
CA ALA A 717 -12.18 -15.25 4.81
C ALA A 717 -11.70 -16.53 5.51
N TRP A 718 -10.54 -17.09 5.12
CA TRP A 718 -9.95 -18.26 5.80
C TRP A 718 -9.51 -17.89 7.22
N ASP A 719 -8.84 -16.76 7.41
CA ASP A 719 -8.38 -16.30 8.71
C ASP A 719 -9.57 -16.13 9.68
N ASN A 720 -10.61 -15.41 9.26
CA ASN A 720 -11.79 -15.23 10.09
C ASN A 720 -12.60 -16.51 10.29
N ALA A 721 -12.54 -17.48 9.38
CA ALA A 721 -13.13 -18.81 9.61
C ALA A 721 -12.39 -19.56 10.74
N LYS A 722 -11.05 -19.43 10.82
CA LYS A 722 -10.25 -19.92 11.96
C LYS A 722 -10.69 -19.24 13.25
N LYS A 723 -10.83 -17.90 13.25
CA LYS A 723 -11.26 -17.15 14.45
C LYS A 723 -12.67 -17.54 14.92
N VAL A 724 -13.61 -17.81 14.03
CA VAL A 724 -14.95 -18.34 14.41
C VAL A 724 -14.82 -19.67 15.17
N ILE A 725 -13.98 -20.60 14.69
CA ILE A 725 -13.76 -21.89 15.32
C ILE A 725 -13.10 -21.73 16.69
N GLU A 726 -12.13 -20.81 16.80
CA GLU A 726 -11.38 -20.57 18.03
C GLU A 726 -12.20 -19.85 19.11
N VAL A 727 -12.96 -18.81 18.72
CA VAL A 727 -13.62 -17.86 19.63
C VAL A 727 -15.07 -18.26 19.88
N ASP A 728 -15.86 -18.38 18.81
CA ASP A 728 -17.31 -18.61 18.93
C ASP A 728 -17.63 -20.06 19.27
N MET A 729 -16.90 -21.01 18.68
CA MET A 729 -17.10 -22.45 18.89
C MET A 729 -16.22 -23.01 20.02
N GLN A 730 -15.14 -22.34 20.40
CA GLN A 730 -14.19 -22.76 21.42
C GLN A 730 -13.57 -24.15 21.16
N GLU A 731 -13.34 -24.48 19.87
CA GLU A 731 -12.83 -25.79 19.42
C GLU A 731 -11.33 -25.78 19.11
N LYS A 732 -10.51 -24.96 19.83
CA LYS A 732 -9.04 -24.98 19.69
C LYS A 732 -8.46 -26.39 19.92
N GLY A 733 -7.52 -26.80 19.08
CA GLY A 733 -6.83 -28.10 19.18
C GLY A 733 -7.59 -29.31 18.64
N THR A 734 -8.79 -29.12 18.06
CA THR A 734 -9.58 -30.18 17.39
C THR A 734 -9.10 -30.38 15.95
N ASP A 735 -9.56 -31.46 15.31
CA ASP A 735 -9.31 -31.69 13.88
C ASP A 735 -9.97 -30.61 12.99
N LEU A 736 -11.09 -30.03 13.44
CA LEU A 736 -11.74 -28.90 12.78
C LEU A 736 -10.84 -27.67 12.82
N HIS A 737 -10.26 -27.36 13.99
CA HIS A 737 -9.28 -26.29 14.12
C HIS A 737 -8.06 -26.53 13.23
N ALA A 738 -7.51 -27.74 13.22
CA ALA A 738 -6.38 -28.08 12.35
C ALA A 738 -6.69 -27.86 10.86
N ALA A 739 -7.91 -28.19 10.41
CA ALA A 739 -8.35 -27.94 9.06
C ALA A 739 -8.44 -26.44 8.74
N SER A 740 -8.90 -25.60 9.67
CA SER A 740 -8.96 -24.14 9.50
C SER A 740 -7.58 -23.49 9.50
N VAL A 741 -6.65 -23.98 10.32
CA VAL A 741 -5.23 -23.52 10.30
C VAL A 741 -4.60 -23.79 8.93
N VAL A 742 -4.90 -24.91 8.28
CA VAL A 742 -4.40 -25.18 6.91
C VAL A 742 -4.94 -24.15 5.92
N GLY A 743 -6.22 -23.78 6.02
CA GLY A 743 -6.81 -22.75 5.16
C GLY A 743 -6.17 -21.38 5.37
N ASP A 744 -5.97 -20.98 6.61
CA ASP A 744 -5.31 -19.73 6.97
C ASP A 744 -3.85 -19.71 6.48
N THR A 745 -3.09 -20.79 6.70
CA THR A 745 -1.71 -20.95 6.16
C THR A 745 -1.64 -20.80 4.63
N VAL A 746 -2.66 -21.26 3.88
CA VAL A 746 -2.76 -21.01 2.42
C VAL A 746 -3.13 -19.56 2.15
N GLY A 747 -3.98 -18.95 2.97
CA GLY A 747 -4.43 -17.57 2.86
C GLY A 747 -3.36 -16.52 3.14
N ASP A 748 -2.44 -16.81 4.05
CA ASP A 748 -1.41 -15.87 4.50
C ASP A 748 -0.54 -15.28 3.38
N PRO A 749 0.12 -16.07 2.52
CA PRO A 749 0.87 -15.50 1.39
C PRO A 749 -0.04 -14.81 0.37
N TYR A 750 -1.34 -15.10 0.36
CA TYR A 750 -2.33 -14.43 -0.47
C TYR A 750 -2.64 -13.04 0.08
N LYS A 751 -3.17 -12.95 1.33
CA LYS A 751 -3.69 -11.71 1.91
C LYS A 751 -2.60 -10.70 2.30
N ASP A 752 -1.44 -11.18 2.80
CA ASP A 752 -0.42 -10.33 3.45
C ASP A 752 0.92 -10.26 2.71
N THR A 753 1.11 -11.03 1.62
CA THR A 753 2.31 -10.93 0.77
C THR A 753 1.95 -10.48 -0.63
N SER A 754 1.26 -11.32 -1.40
CA SER A 754 1.06 -11.11 -2.84
C SER A 754 0.05 -9.99 -3.12
N SER A 755 -1.14 -10.03 -2.51
CA SER A 755 -2.21 -9.06 -2.76
C SER A 755 -1.76 -7.62 -2.46
N VAL A 756 -1.18 -7.44 -1.29
CA VAL A 756 -0.79 -6.12 -0.79
C VAL A 756 0.44 -5.55 -1.49
N SER A 757 1.36 -6.42 -1.95
CA SER A 757 2.53 -5.99 -2.70
C SER A 757 2.21 -5.60 -4.15
N LEU A 758 1.05 -6.04 -4.68
CA LEU A 758 0.59 -5.58 -6.01
C LEU A 758 0.29 -4.08 -6.04
N ASN A 759 -0.18 -3.49 -4.94
CA ASN A 759 -0.45 -2.06 -4.85
C ASN A 759 0.81 -1.21 -5.19
N PRO A 760 1.93 -1.26 -4.45
CA PRO A 760 3.11 -0.48 -4.80
C PRO A 760 3.78 -0.97 -6.09
N VAL A 761 3.64 -2.23 -6.50
CA VAL A 761 4.17 -2.74 -7.76
C VAL A 761 3.48 -2.09 -8.97
N ILE A 762 2.16 -1.94 -8.95
CA ILE A 762 1.40 -1.26 -10.00
C ILE A 762 1.88 0.20 -10.10
N LYS A 763 1.97 0.92 -8.99
CA LYS A 763 2.41 2.32 -8.95
C LYS A 763 3.86 2.49 -9.40
N PHE A 764 4.77 1.67 -8.88
CA PHE A 764 6.18 1.69 -9.28
C PHE A 764 6.35 1.42 -10.77
N THR A 765 5.70 0.38 -11.30
CA THR A 765 5.78 0.04 -12.71
C THR A 765 5.22 1.16 -13.60
N THR A 766 4.17 1.85 -13.16
CA THR A 766 3.56 2.94 -13.91
C THR A 766 4.42 4.21 -13.88
N LEU A 767 4.89 4.63 -12.70
CA LEU A 767 5.72 5.84 -12.54
C LEU A 767 7.10 5.68 -13.19
N PHE A 768 7.75 4.56 -12.89
CA PHE A 768 9.06 4.28 -13.48
C PHE A 768 8.93 3.96 -14.97
N GLY A 769 7.81 3.36 -15.36
CA GLY A 769 7.44 3.12 -16.74
C GLY A 769 7.23 4.40 -17.55
N LEU A 770 6.64 5.45 -16.95
CA LEU A 770 6.54 6.76 -17.57
C LEU A 770 7.95 7.27 -17.93
N LEU A 771 8.87 7.31 -16.97
CA LEU A 771 10.26 7.71 -17.20
C LEU A 771 10.95 6.83 -18.28
N ALA A 772 10.72 5.51 -18.24
CA ALA A 772 11.29 4.59 -19.20
C ALA A 772 10.79 4.85 -20.63
N MET A 773 9.49 5.16 -20.78
CA MET A 773 8.90 5.45 -22.09
C MET A 773 9.31 6.83 -22.59
N GLU A 774 9.42 7.84 -21.74
CA GLU A 774 9.99 9.15 -22.12
C GLU A 774 11.42 9.00 -22.64
N MET A 775 12.24 8.16 -22.02
CA MET A 775 13.55 7.80 -22.56
C MET A 775 13.42 7.15 -23.96
N ALA A 776 12.50 6.19 -24.09
CA ALA A 776 12.32 5.42 -25.34
C ALA A 776 11.86 6.26 -26.54
N ILE A 777 11.04 7.30 -26.31
CA ILE A 777 10.56 8.19 -27.38
C ILE A 777 11.52 9.33 -27.70
N SER A 778 12.52 9.59 -26.85
CA SER A 778 13.52 10.63 -27.06
C SER A 778 14.27 10.46 -28.37
N ILE A 779 14.41 11.54 -29.13
CA ILE A 779 15.02 11.55 -30.46
C ILE A 779 16.42 10.92 -30.49
N ASN A 780 17.20 11.18 -29.44
CA ASN A 780 18.58 10.73 -29.34
C ASN A 780 18.72 9.26 -28.92
N PHE A 781 17.68 8.66 -28.37
CA PHE A 781 17.73 7.33 -27.78
C PHE A 781 16.86 6.28 -28.50
N ARG A 782 15.71 6.67 -29.09
CA ARG A 782 14.70 5.77 -29.65
C ARG A 782 15.22 4.72 -30.66
N ASN A 783 16.26 5.05 -31.43
CA ASN A 783 16.80 4.11 -32.40
C ASN A 783 17.71 3.03 -31.80
N ILE A 784 18.25 3.30 -30.59
CA ILE A 784 19.11 2.37 -29.83
C ILE A 784 18.31 1.62 -28.80
N ALA A 785 17.23 2.21 -28.32
CA ALA A 785 16.40 1.68 -27.23
C ALA A 785 16.01 0.19 -27.39
N PRO A 786 15.55 -0.32 -28.56
CA PRO A 786 15.15 -1.72 -28.67
C PRO A 786 16.29 -2.71 -28.43
N TYR A 787 17.53 -2.39 -28.82
CA TYR A 787 18.68 -3.26 -28.55
C TYR A 787 18.99 -3.36 -27.07
N ILE A 788 18.87 -2.24 -26.35
CA ILE A 788 19.00 -2.18 -24.88
C ILE A 788 17.82 -2.89 -24.23
N GLY A 789 16.62 -2.76 -24.80
CA GLY A 789 15.41 -3.47 -24.37
C GLY A 789 15.57 -4.98 -24.38
N ILE A 790 16.22 -5.56 -25.40
CA ILE A 790 16.53 -6.99 -25.45
C ILE A 790 17.43 -7.41 -24.29
N VAL A 791 18.43 -6.60 -23.94
CA VAL A 791 19.33 -6.88 -22.81
C VAL A 791 18.54 -6.90 -21.49
N PHE A 792 17.67 -5.89 -21.25
CA PHE A 792 16.83 -5.87 -20.05
C PHE A 792 15.82 -7.01 -20.03
N LEU A 793 15.27 -7.41 -21.17
CA LEU A 793 14.42 -8.60 -21.27
C LEU A 793 15.16 -9.86 -20.86
N ALA A 794 16.39 -10.04 -21.32
CA ALA A 794 17.21 -11.19 -20.94
C ALA A 794 17.52 -11.19 -19.42
N ILE A 795 17.79 -10.01 -18.83
CA ILE A 795 17.96 -9.87 -17.38
C ILE A 795 16.66 -10.23 -16.65
N ALA A 796 15.52 -9.70 -17.08
CA ALA A 796 14.22 -10.00 -16.49
C ALA A 796 13.94 -11.51 -16.50
N LEU A 797 14.09 -12.18 -17.64
CA LEU A 797 13.87 -13.62 -17.79
C LEU A 797 14.84 -14.45 -16.95
N TYR A 798 16.08 -14.00 -16.77
CA TYR A 798 17.03 -14.65 -15.87
C TYR A 798 16.54 -14.57 -14.41
N PHE A 799 16.03 -13.44 -13.96
CA PHE A 799 15.49 -13.31 -12.59
C PHE A 799 14.15 -14.01 -12.43
N VAL A 800 13.31 -14.08 -13.46
CA VAL A 800 12.14 -14.98 -13.50
C VAL A 800 12.55 -16.43 -13.30
N TYR A 801 13.56 -16.92 -14.04
CA TYR A 801 14.10 -18.25 -13.87
C TYR A 801 14.61 -18.47 -12.42
N ARG A 802 15.34 -17.51 -11.87
CA ARG A 802 15.85 -17.58 -10.48
C ARG A 802 14.73 -17.61 -9.45
N SER A 803 13.68 -16.79 -9.61
CA SER A 803 12.58 -16.70 -8.65
C SER A 803 11.84 -18.02 -8.50
N PHE A 804 11.81 -18.83 -9.55
CA PHE A 804 11.13 -20.12 -9.55
C PHE A 804 12.10 -21.29 -9.32
N TYR A 805 13.08 -21.50 -10.21
CA TYR A 805 13.90 -22.70 -10.21
C TYR A 805 15.02 -22.72 -9.16
N LYS A 806 15.47 -21.54 -8.70
CA LYS A 806 16.49 -21.41 -7.64
C LYS A 806 15.91 -21.20 -6.25
N MET A 807 14.59 -21.05 -6.16
CA MET A 807 13.85 -20.91 -4.90
C MET A 807 12.99 -22.16 -4.61
N ARG A 808 13.36 -23.34 -5.11
CA ARG A 808 12.62 -24.59 -4.86
C ARG A 808 12.98 -25.19 -3.51
N ILE A 809 12.01 -25.82 -2.88
CA ILE A 809 12.27 -26.74 -1.77
C ILE A 809 13.08 -27.90 -2.34
N LYS A 810 14.26 -28.12 -1.79
CA LYS A 810 15.11 -29.25 -2.11
C LYS A 810 14.93 -30.29 -1.02
N GLY A 811 14.62 -31.53 -1.42
CA GLY A 811 14.61 -32.68 -0.56
C GLY A 811 15.98 -33.04 -0.09
#